data_305b8c3f5ecd9f093073a005bb308402
#
_entry.id   305b8c3f5ecd9f093073a005bb308402
#
_cell.length_a   1.000
_cell.length_b   1.000
_cell.length_c   1.000
_cell.angle_alpha   90.00
_cell.angle_beta   90.00
_cell.angle_gamma   90.00
#
_symmetry.space_group_name_H-M   'P 1'
#
loop_
_entity.id
_entity.type
_entity.pdbx_description
1 polymer ?
#
loop_
_entity_poly.entity_id
_entity_poly.type
_entity_poly.pdbx_seq_one_letter_code
_entity_poly.pdbx_strand_id
1 'polypeptide(L)'
;MAINGGDVMKFNLVYRIIIIVFLISTTIYSQLPSFEKTYQSLDNSLTGYQITEIADDNFIISGYTTAQSQILLQNIKVDRDGKVQWVKKYNSKNIYSAIPKPFLKISDIEYWMITSDTENSSMRVKLIITDSLGSVTDSIIYSGDNNEYGYSLIKNGDNVLLVAAKKINSISFNRLKLINVDNNGLKLWEKEYTLSSKNTVGFIIQKYGTDQFLIYGSDQLLIINKDGEIQNTISSVSPISSVKIDGTDIIIAASTYITKINNDGRTIWKKNTDGSNDVFYINNQHEIFLSTKTNTESYLKKLDADGNIIQENRARGIAYDLIETNSNEYYCTGKIESYLWFVKLDNNFEYKSVKLTNPKGGEKLIFPSRPNFTIKWFVNGFDNIDIMYSVDDALTWQVIELNYPITGSTYNWVLPNVNSDKCFVKIQGSSDHDYFSINPKSFSITPIYTNSYNYIAGNEIFMWIGNNGSSCHDPIEDDSGLYWPGGMNANIPASFADGILWGGIIGREIRVNGATYRYGLQPGPILPDGTADDPNKEENKLYKLKKDWQSLPEGIDKEIYQYNYDNWPAENGAPWIDVNGDGIFTRGVDKPEIIGEETLFYVANDLDTTISTFTYGGLPIGLEFQQTLYAYNTSELKDAVFKKIKLINKGSNTVNKMYLTYWSDDDLGYAGDDYVGCDTLLNLGYTYNGDNYDEDSYAEAPPAIGRVLLQGPVVASKYDTARVNGKEILNYKNLPLISSFFYIGGSATYRDPDLGIIAGSEQFYNNMKGLIWDGTPIIDPNTKQPTKFCLAGDPVNATGWYEGKGWPGGDFPNDRRMIISTGPFDLAPGESQDIVFAIFLARGTDNINSISKLKEKAVDLHKFWGNKILTNINETETEIPEEYSLSQNYPNPFNPTTTIEYTIPGFESGIKNSEFVSLIIYDILGRKVATLVNSKQKPGKYILEWNASKYSSGIYFYKLSAGEYIQTRKMTLIK
;
A
#
# COMPACT_ATOMS: atom_id res chain seq x y z
N MET A 1 68.27 -8.73 4.25
CA MET A 1 67.18 -9.08 5.17
C MET A 1 66.23 -10.01 4.47
N ALA A 2 66.15 -11.22 4.92
CA ALA A 2 65.42 -12.29 4.27
C ALA A 2 63.87 -12.09 4.42
N ILE A 3 63.15 -12.11 3.34
CA ILE A 3 61.68 -12.17 3.33
C ILE A 3 61.32 -13.67 3.23
N ASN A 4 60.67 -14.16 4.25
CA ASN A 4 60.25 -15.55 4.42
C ASN A 4 59.32 -16.01 3.27
N GLY A 5 59.72 -17.13 2.62
CA GLY A 5 59.02 -17.77 1.51
C GLY A 5 57.71 -18.53 1.85
N GLY A 6 56.94 -18.05 2.83
CA GLY A 6 55.66 -18.71 3.23
C GLY A 6 54.42 -18.09 2.65
N ASP A 7 54.43 -16.83 2.26
CA ASP A 7 53.21 -16.13 1.85
C ASP A 7 52.92 -16.19 0.34
N VAL A 8 53.90 -16.53 -0.48
CA VAL A 8 53.71 -16.63 -1.95
C VAL A 8 52.94 -17.91 -2.35
N MET A 9 53.02 -18.98 -1.53
CA MET A 9 52.25 -20.22 -1.80
C MET A 9 50.78 -20.17 -1.42
N LYS A 10 50.40 -19.28 -0.47
CA LYS A 10 48.96 -19.13 -0.12
C LYS A 10 48.21 -18.30 -1.12
N PHE A 11 48.84 -17.31 -1.76
CA PHE A 11 48.19 -16.48 -2.78
C PHE A 11 47.93 -17.28 -4.09
N ASN A 12 48.81 -18.19 -4.45
CA ASN A 12 48.62 -19.01 -5.68
C ASN A 12 47.57 -20.13 -5.52
N LEU A 13 47.29 -20.56 -4.28
CA LEU A 13 46.26 -21.58 -4.03
C LEU A 13 44.86 -21.01 -4.04
N VAL A 14 44.69 -19.80 -3.51
CA VAL A 14 43.38 -19.07 -3.49
C VAL A 14 43.00 -18.65 -4.93
N TYR A 15 43.97 -18.20 -5.75
CA TYR A 15 43.69 -17.86 -7.14
C TYR A 15 43.40 -19.09 -8.04
N ARG A 16 43.98 -20.23 -7.75
CA ARG A 16 43.65 -21.49 -8.46
C ARG A 16 42.29 -22.08 -8.03
N ILE A 17 41.91 -21.92 -6.78
CA ILE A 17 40.60 -22.34 -6.29
C ILE A 17 39.50 -21.43 -6.83
N ILE A 18 39.70 -20.10 -6.88
CA ILE A 18 38.74 -19.14 -7.47
C ILE A 18 38.61 -19.39 -9.01
N ILE A 19 39.67 -19.70 -9.72
CA ILE A 19 39.57 -20.04 -11.17
C ILE A 19 38.89 -21.39 -11.38
N ILE A 20 39.09 -22.37 -10.49
CA ILE A 20 38.40 -23.69 -10.58
C ILE A 20 36.93 -23.56 -10.17
N VAL A 21 36.58 -22.74 -9.19
CA VAL A 21 35.17 -22.48 -8.84
C VAL A 21 34.47 -21.66 -9.93
N PHE A 22 35.16 -20.73 -10.62
CA PHE A 22 34.60 -20.03 -11.78
C PHE A 22 34.50 -20.91 -13.03
N LEU A 23 35.39 -21.91 -13.21
CA LEU A 23 35.33 -22.89 -14.30
C LEU A 23 34.34 -24.03 -14.04
N ILE A 24 34.02 -24.32 -12.78
CA ILE A 24 33.01 -25.36 -12.45
C ILE A 24 31.62 -24.75 -12.45
N SER A 25 31.47 -23.46 -12.21
CA SER A 25 30.17 -22.77 -12.33
C SER A 25 29.71 -22.50 -13.77
N THR A 26 30.57 -22.74 -14.76
CA THR A 26 30.24 -22.55 -16.19
C THR A 26 29.93 -23.86 -16.94
N THR A 27 29.92 -25.02 -16.28
CA THR A 27 29.82 -26.31 -16.98
C THR A 27 28.72 -27.27 -16.49
N ILE A 28 27.74 -26.81 -15.75
CA ILE A 28 26.51 -27.61 -15.51
C ILE A 28 25.29 -26.68 -15.67
N TYR A 29 25.12 -26.11 -16.86
CA TYR A 29 23.77 -25.82 -17.32
C TYR A 29 23.36 -27.01 -18.18
N SER A 30 22.59 -27.92 -17.62
CA SER A 30 21.82 -28.85 -18.42
C SER A 30 21.05 -28.00 -19.45
N GLN A 31 21.05 -28.42 -20.72
CA GLN A 31 20.24 -27.76 -21.74
C GLN A 31 18.81 -27.71 -21.24
N LEU A 32 18.32 -26.53 -20.89
CA LEU A 32 16.93 -26.36 -20.50
C LEU A 32 16.04 -26.71 -21.70
N PRO A 33 15.00 -27.51 -21.52
CA PRO A 33 14.10 -27.89 -22.61
C PRO A 33 13.40 -26.68 -23.24
N SER A 34 13.20 -25.64 -22.44
CA SER A 34 12.71 -24.34 -22.88
C SER A 34 13.39 -23.24 -22.07
N PHE A 35 13.42 -22.01 -22.58
CA PHE A 35 13.98 -20.87 -21.83
C PHE A 35 13.43 -19.54 -22.34
N GLU A 36 13.62 -18.49 -21.51
CA GLU A 36 13.43 -17.08 -21.85
C GLU A 36 14.73 -16.30 -21.67
N LYS A 37 15.10 -15.49 -22.66
CA LYS A 37 16.23 -14.56 -22.61
C LYS A 37 15.80 -13.15 -22.97
N THR A 38 16.43 -12.17 -22.34
CA THR A 38 16.26 -10.75 -22.68
C THR A 38 17.62 -10.14 -22.96
N TYR A 39 17.70 -9.33 -24.03
CA TYR A 39 18.93 -8.64 -24.39
C TYR A 39 18.71 -7.14 -24.34
N GLN A 40 19.59 -6.45 -23.64
CA GLN A 40 19.56 -5.00 -23.50
C GLN A 40 20.53 -4.36 -24.50
N SER A 41 20.10 -3.27 -25.14
CA SER A 41 21.04 -2.38 -25.83
C SER A 41 21.63 -1.37 -24.83
N LEU A 42 22.90 -1.04 -25.01
CA LEU A 42 23.54 0.05 -24.25
C LEU A 42 22.90 1.43 -24.52
N ASP A 43 22.05 1.54 -25.54
CA ASP A 43 21.57 2.80 -26.12
C ASP A 43 20.05 3.04 -25.97
N ASN A 44 19.27 2.40 -25.17
CA ASN A 44 17.86 2.65 -24.78
C ASN A 44 16.88 1.52 -25.12
N SER A 45 16.26 1.43 -26.31
CA SER A 45 15.28 0.40 -26.60
C SER A 45 15.76 -0.54 -27.70
N LEU A 46 15.50 -1.82 -27.55
CA LEU A 46 15.83 -2.84 -28.53
C LEU A 46 14.61 -3.73 -28.80
N THR A 47 14.25 -3.91 -30.06
CA THR A 47 13.14 -4.76 -30.47
C THR A 47 13.61 -5.74 -31.54
N GLY A 48 13.34 -7.04 -31.36
CA GLY A 48 13.61 -8.07 -32.37
C GLY A 48 12.40 -8.26 -33.29
N TYR A 49 12.57 -8.03 -34.58
CA TYR A 49 11.47 -8.13 -35.55
C TYR A 49 11.55 -9.37 -36.44
N GLN A 50 12.72 -9.97 -36.55
CA GLN A 50 12.92 -11.15 -37.36
C GLN A 50 13.90 -12.10 -36.67
N ILE A 51 13.62 -13.38 -36.70
CA ILE A 51 14.56 -14.45 -36.36
C ILE A 51 14.83 -15.30 -37.59
N THR A 52 16.09 -15.66 -37.81
CA THR A 52 16.49 -16.48 -38.92
C THR A 52 17.49 -17.52 -38.43
N GLU A 53 17.22 -18.78 -38.67
CA GLU A 53 18.18 -19.89 -38.47
C GLU A 53 19.30 -19.83 -39.50
N ILE A 54 20.53 -19.95 -39.04
CA ILE A 54 21.73 -20.04 -39.86
C ILE A 54 22.44 -21.37 -39.62
N ALA A 55 23.61 -21.58 -40.17
CA ALA A 55 24.34 -22.84 -39.97
C ALA A 55 24.61 -23.13 -38.48
N ASP A 56 24.68 -24.46 -38.15
CA ASP A 56 25.11 -24.96 -36.83
C ASP A 56 24.21 -24.57 -35.64
N ASP A 57 22.89 -24.64 -35.81
CA ASP A 57 21.92 -24.32 -34.77
C ASP A 57 22.10 -22.92 -34.13
N ASN A 58 22.52 -21.95 -34.93
CA ASN A 58 22.63 -20.57 -34.53
C ASN A 58 21.56 -19.74 -35.21
N PHE A 59 21.22 -18.65 -34.54
CA PHE A 59 20.19 -17.71 -35.01
C PHE A 59 20.75 -16.29 -35.18
N ILE A 60 20.24 -15.58 -36.17
CA ILE A 60 20.38 -14.14 -36.25
C ILE A 60 19.01 -13.51 -35.91
N ILE A 61 19.01 -12.68 -34.89
CA ILE A 61 17.88 -11.85 -34.52
C ILE A 61 18.14 -10.45 -35.04
N SER A 62 17.30 -10.03 -36.01
CA SER A 62 17.37 -8.70 -36.60
C SER A 62 16.32 -7.79 -35.99
N GLY A 63 16.74 -6.61 -35.58
CA GLY A 63 15.89 -5.65 -34.95
C GLY A 63 16.42 -4.23 -35.05
N TYR A 64 15.81 -3.33 -34.31
CA TYR A 64 16.22 -1.94 -34.31
C TYR A 64 16.42 -1.43 -32.89
N THR A 65 17.43 -0.58 -32.74
CA THR A 65 17.72 0.15 -31.51
C THR A 65 17.77 1.65 -31.77
N THR A 66 17.46 2.44 -30.76
CA THR A 66 17.58 3.90 -30.81
C THR A 66 18.80 4.33 -30.01
N ALA A 67 19.73 5.06 -30.65
CA ALA A 67 20.88 5.65 -30.00
C ALA A 67 20.98 7.12 -30.35
N GLN A 68 21.09 8.02 -29.35
CA GLN A 68 21.26 9.46 -29.56
C GLN A 68 20.31 10.06 -30.62
N SER A 69 19.05 9.69 -30.56
CA SER A 69 17.98 10.06 -31.51
C SER A 69 18.15 9.49 -32.94
N GLN A 70 19.06 8.54 -33.13
CA GLN A 70 19.20 7.80 -34.38
C GLN A 70 18.67 6.39 -34.25
N ILE A 71 18.08 5.87 -35.31
CA ILE A 71 17.60 4.50 -35.41
C ILE A 71 18.66 3.68 -36.10
N LEU A 72 19.06 2.56 -35.47
CA LEU A 72 20.08 1.67 -36.00
C LEU A 72 19.47 0.28 -36.22
N LEU A 73 19.75 -0.33 -37.39
CA LEU A 73 19.50 -1.76 -37.57
C LEU A 73 20.53 -2.53 -36.74
N GLN A 74 20.08 -3.46 -35.91
CA GLN A 74 20.95 -4.29 -35.09
C GLN A 74 20.70 -5.77 -35.35
N ASN A 75 21.76 -6.50 -35.56
CA ASN A 75 21.75 -7.95 -35.59
C ASN A 75 22.47 -8.52 -34.37
N ILE A 76 21.87 -9.55 -33.78
CA ILE A 76 22.44 -10.32 -32.69
C ILE A 76 22.53 -11.77 -33.15
N LYS A 77 23.75 -12.33 -33.19
CA LYS A 77 23.92 -13.77 -33.38
C LYS A 77 23.91 -14.46 -32.03
N VAL A 78 23.06 -15.46 -31.90
CA VAL A 78 22.95 -16.29 -30.70
C VAL A 78 23.03 -17.76 -31.08
N ASP A 79 23.50 -18.59 -30.14
CA ASP A 79 23.43 -20.03 -30.28
C ASP A 79 22.05 -20.56 -29.88
N ARG A 80 21.85 -21.87 -29.95
CA ARG A 80 20.60 -22.56 -29.62
C ARG A 80 20.14 -22.34 -28.15
N ASP A 81 21.06 -22.00 -27.24
CA ASP A 81 20.76 -21.72 -25.81
C ASP A 81 20.62 -20.24 -25.52
N GLY A 82 20.59 -19.41 -26.57
CA GLY A 82 20.42 -17.94 -26.45
C GLY A 82 21.69 -17.23 -25.98
N LYS A 83 22.89 -17.85 -26.07
CA LYS A 83 24.14 -17.18 -25.74
C LYS A 83 24.60 -16.32 -26.91
N VAL A 84 24.82 -15.05 -26.63
CA VAL A 84 25.28 -14.08 -27.62
C VAL A 84 26.69 -14.42 -28.11
N GLN A 85 26.86 -14.59 -29.41
CA GLN A 85 28.13 -14.76 -30.08
C GLN A 85 28.69 -13.42 -30.55
N TRP A 86 27.88 -12.60 -31.19
CA TRP A 86 28.22 -11.25 -31.55
C TRP A 86 26.99 -10.33 -31.69
N VAL A 87 27.24 -9.02 -31.59
CA VAL A 87 26.26 -7.97 -31.82
C VAL A 87 26.84 -6.97 -32.82
N LYS A 88 26.10 -6.63 -33.87
CA LYS A 88 26.50 -5.67 -34.90
C LYS A 88 25.40 -4.63 -35.10
N LYS A 89 25.78 -3.37 -35.24
CA LYS A 89 24.89 -2.26 -35.51
C LYS A 89 25.22 -1.64 -36.86
N TYR A 90 24.20 -1.34 -37.62
CA TYR A 90 24.31 -0.76 -38.94
C TYR A 90 23.50 0.54 -39.00
N ASN A 91 24.06 1.57 -39.64
CA ASN A 91 23.34 2.84 -39.80
C ASN A 91 22.07 2.63 -40.62
N SER A 92 20.96 3.05 -40.05
CA SER A 92 19.61 2.99 -40.64
C SER A 92 18.86 4.25 -40.30
N LYS A 93 18.01 4.70 -41.23
CA LYS A 93 17.11 5.84 -40.98
C LYS A 93 15.65 5.49 -41.27
N ASN A 94 15.26 4.24 -41.06
CA ASN A 94 13.90 3.81 -41.26
C ASN A 94 12.96 4.42 -40.22
N ILE A 95 11.77 4.85 -40.65
CA ILE A 95 10.68 5.27 -39.78
C ILE A 95 9.69 4.10 -39.73
N TYR A 96 9.35 3.65 -38.50
CA TYR A 96 8.59 2.41 -38.32
C TYR A 96 7.10 2.65 -38.12
N SER A 97 6.35 1.81 -38.85
CA SER A 97 4.92 1.60 -38.62
C SER A 97 4.48 0.18 -39.01
N ALA A 98 5.41 -0.69 -39.38
CA ALA A 98 5.20 -2.11 -39.64
C ALA A 98 6.38 -2.95 -39.14
N ILE A 99 6.18 -4.24 -38.95
CA ILE A 99 7.19 -5.21 -38.54
C ILE A 99 8.05 -5.54 -39.77
N PRO A 100 9.26 -4.99 -39.94
CA PRO A 100 10.08 -5.24 -41.12
C PRO A 100 10.74 -6.63 -41.08
N LYS A 101 10.98 -7.20 -42.26
CA LYS A 101 11.81 -8.42 -42.45
C LYS A 101 13.09 -8.05 -43.19
N PRO A 102 14.06 -7.38 -42.54
CA PRO A 102 15.17 -6.73 -43.21
C PRO A 102 16.33 -7.66 -43.54
N PHE A 103 16.32 -8.92 -43.11
CA PHE A 103 17.45 -9.84 -43.17
C PHE A 103 17.17 -11.02 -44.09
N LEU A 104 18.15 -11.43 -44.85
CA LEU A 104 18.13 -12.60 -45.76
C LEU A 104 19.49 -13.31 -45.73
N LYS A 105 19.44 -14.60 -45.39
CA LYS A 105 20.60 -15.50 -45.57
C LYS A 105 20.76 -15.85 -47.05
N ILE A 106 21.82 -15.45 -47.68
CA ILE A 106 22.17 -15.79 -49.07
C ILE A 106 22.89 -17.10 -49.13
N SER A 107 23.90 -17.26 -48.27
CA SER A 107 24.69 -18.51 -48.10
C SER A 107 25.15 -18.61 -46.63
N ASP A 108 25.93 -19.65 -46.29
CA ASP A 108 26.48 -19.81 -44.93
C ASP A 108 27.56 -18.77 -44.59
N ILE A 109 28.07 -18.08 -45.57
CA ILE A 109 29.13 -17.08 -45.40
C ILE A 109 28.69 -15.65 -45.77
N GLU A 110 27.46 -15.48 -46.27
CA GLU A 110 27.01 -14.18 -46.77
C GLU A 110 25.54 -13.90 -46.38
N TYR A 111 25.32 -12.72 -45.83
CA TYR A 111 24.01 -12.23 -45.41
C TYR A 111 23.71 -10.87 -46.02
N TRP A 112 22.49 -10.68 -46.46
CA TRP A 112 21.98 -9.44 -47.02
C TRP A 112 20.94 -8.79 -46.13
N MET A 113 21.01 -7.44 -46.07
CA MET A 113 20.04 -6.65 -45.31
C MET A 113 19.58 -5.46 -46.10
N ILE A 114 18.27 -5.16 -46.02
CA ILE A 114 17.70 -3.96 -46.58
C ILE A 114 17.46 -2.90 -45.52
N THR A 115 17.83 -1.67 -45.82
CA THR A 115 17.62 -0.51 -44.95
C THR A 115 17.46 0.76 -45.79
N SER A 116 17.50 1.92 -45.15
CA SER A 116 17.46 3.22 -45.81
C SER A 116 18.61 4.10 -45.35
N ASP A 117 19.12 4.91 -46.25
CA ASP A 117 20.16 5.90 -46.00
C ASP A 117 19.69 7.28 -46.43
N THR A 118 20.32 8.34 -45.94
CA THR A 118 20.01 9.72 -46.32
C THR A 118 21.17 10.36 -47.05
N GLU A 119 20.87 10.98 -48.19
CA GLU A 119 21.77 11.91 -48.83
C GLU A 119 20.99 13.16 -49.18
N ASN A 120 21.54 14.32 -48.83
CA ASN A 120 20.93 15.64 -49.09
C ASN A 120 19.45 15.73 -48.59
N SER A 121 19.19 15.20 -47.40
CA SER A 121 17.83 15.13 -46.76
C SER A 121 16.84 14.21 -47.46
N SER A 122 17.22 13.38 -48.37
CA SER A 122 16.39 12.41 -49.08
C SER A 122 16.70 11.00 -48.67
N MET A 123 15.64 10.19 -48.45
CA MET A 123 15.76 8.78 -48.12
C MET A 123 15.91 7.93 -49.36
N ARG A 124 16.84 6.98 -49.33
CA ARG A 124 17.10 6.03 -50.42
C ARG A 124 17.22 4.60 -49.89
N VAL A 125 16.86 3.65 -50.71
CA VAL A 125 17.00 2.22 -50.40
C VAL A 125 18.47 1.82 -50.40
N LYS A 126 18.92 1.16 -49.32
CA LYS A 126 20.29 0.65 -49.16
C LYS A 126 20.28 -0.84 -48.90
N LEU A 127 21.02 -1.59 -49.69
CA LEU A 127 21.37 -2.97 -49.43
C LEU A 127 22.74 -3.00 -48.74
N ILE A 128 22.83 -3.76 -47.65
CA ILE A 128 24.06 -4.04 -46.91
C ILE A 128 24.36 -5.51 -47.06
N ILE A 129 25.58 -5.81 -47.50
CA ILE A 129 26.12 -7.16 -47.67
C ILE A 129 27.13 -7.40 -46.57
N THR A 130 27.05 -8.53 -45.87
CA THR A 130 27.95 -8.85 -44.76
C THR A 130 28.47 -10.29 -44.87
N ASP A 131 29.62 -10.53 -44.24
CA ASP A 131 30.15 -11.86 -44.02
C ASP A 131 29.37 -12.60 -42.86
N SER A 132 29.72 -13.82 -42.56
CA SER A 132 29.14 -14.66 -41.48
C SER A 132 29.43 -14.13 -40.08
N LEU A 133 30.38 -13.17 -39.93
CA LEU A 133 30.70 -12.48 -38.69
C LEU A 133 29.94 -11.14 -38.54
N GLY A 134 29.05 -10.84 -39.51
CA GLY A 134 28.30 -9.59 -39.56
C GLY A 134 29.14 -8.36 -39.93
N SER A 135 30.34 -8.54 -40.48
CA SER A 135 31.14 -7.41 -40.95
C SER A 135 30.71 -7.01 -42.36
N VAL A 136 30.48 -5.72 -42.60
CA VAL A 136 30.05 -5.22 -43.90
C VAL A 136 31.16 -5.48 -44.94
N THR A 137 30.86 -6.22 -45.98
CA THR A 137 31.74 -6.49 -47.12
C THR A 137 31.43 -5.56 -48.28
N ASP A 138 30.16 -5.18 -48.46
CA ASP A 138 29.71 -4.21 -49.44
C ASP A 138 28.43 -3.50 -49.04
N SER A 139 28.11 -2.37 -49.67
CA SER A 139 26.83 -1.70 -49.52
C SER A 139 26.44 -0.94 -50.78
N ILE A 140 25.25 -1.19 -51.28
CA ILE A 140 24.74 -0.66 -52.53
C ILE A 140 23.53 0.24 -52.26
N ILE A 141 23.54 1.43 -52.82
CA ILE A 141 22.44 2.39 -52.74
C ILE A 141 21.74 2.42 -54.11
N TYR A 142 20.46 2.15 -54.11
CA TYR A 142 19.65 2.25 -55.30
C TYR A 142 19.13 3.67 -55.44
N SER A 143 19.57 4.35 -56.48
CA SER A 143 19.12 5.72 -56.80
C SER A 143 17.68 5.68 -57.37
N GLY A 144 16.85 6.52 -56.86
CA GLY A 144 15.47 6.73 -57.27
C GLY A 144 15.02 8.12 -56.86
N ASP A 145 13.73 8.38 -57.07
CA ASP A 145 13.10 9.59 -56.54
C ASP A 145 13.18 9.61 -55.02
N ASN A 146 13.34 10.78 -54.47
CA ASN A 146 13.49 11.02 -53.03
C ASN A 146 12.43 10.40 -52.13
N ASN A 147 12.75 9.98 -50.88
CA ASN A 147 11.90 9.45 -49.84
C ASN A 147 11.43 7.98 -49.97
N GLU A 148 12.36 7.12 -50.35
CA GLU A 148 12.14 5.66 -50.44
C GLU A 148 12.72 4.94 -49.23
N TYR A 149 11.95 3.99 -48.68
CA TYR A 149 12.25 3.22 -47.48
C TYR A 149 12.27 1.72 -47.78
N GLY A 150 13.39 1.02 -47.48
CA GLY A 150 13.50 -0.42 -47.62
C GLY A 150 12.82 -1.18 -46.46
N TYR A 151 12.05 -2.22 -46.76
CA TYR A 151 11.28 -2.96 -45.75
C TYR A 151 11.59 -4.45 -45.68
N SER A 152 11.69 -5.14 -46.83
CA SER A 152 11.92 -6.57 -46.83
C SER A 152 12.62 -7.04 -48.12
N LEU A 153 13.20 -8.24 -48.06
CA LEU A 153 13.87 -8.84 -49.22
C LEU A 153 13.68 -10.37 -49.23
N ILE A 154 13.70 -10.97 -50.40
CA ILE A 154 13.49 -12.41 -50.59
C ILE A 154 14.21 -12.90 -51.83
N LYS A 155 14.66 -14.20 -51.83
CA LYS A 155 15.23 -14.87 -53.01
C LYS A 155 14.19 -15.06 -54.13
N ASN A 156 14.59 -14.78 -55.33
CA ASN A 156 13.85 -15.00 -56.58
C ASN A 156 14.72 -15.80 -57.56
N GLY A 157 14.79 -17.10 -57.39
CA GLY A 157 15.77 -17.97 -58.06
C GLY A 157 17.19 -17.60 -57.63
N ASP A 158 18.06 -17.27 -58.63
CA ASP A 158 19.42 -16.77 -58.37
C ASP A 158 19.46 -15.25 -58.04
N ASN A 159 18.34 -14.57 -58.15
CA ASN A 159 18.20 -13.15 -57.87
C ASN A 159 17.57 -12.86 -56.49
N VAL A 160 17.48 -11.58 -56.11
CA VAL A 160 16.83 -11.11 -54.90
C VAL A 160 15.85 -9.98 -55.23
N LEU A 161 14.64 -10.13 -54.73
CA LEU A 161 13.64 -9.05 -54.76
C LEU A 161 13.72 -8.22 -53.48
N LEU A 162 13.90 -6.91 -53.64
CA LEU A 162 13.89 -5.90 -52.61
C LEU A 162 12.55 -5.14 -52.66
N VAL A 163 11.93 -4.98 -51.51
CA VAL A 163 10.67 -4.24 -51.38
C VAL A 163 10.90 -2.95 -50.64
N ALA A 164 10.49 -1.86 -51.26
CA ALA A 164 10.54 -0.54 -50.71
C ALA A 164 9.22 0.22 -50.86
N ALA A 165 9.00 1.25 -50.08
CA ALA A 165 7.85 2.12 -50.19
C ALA A 165 8.31 3.57 -50.36
N LYS A 166 7.58 4.34 -51.18
CA LYS A 166 7.82 5.77 -51.38
C LYS A 166 6.84 6.59 -50.56
N LYS A 167 7.36 7.48 -49.74
CA LYS A 167 6.59 8.41 -48.91
C LYS A 167 6.13 9.63 -49.73
N ILE A 168 4.84 9.96 -49.70
CA ILE A 168 4.24 11.04 -50.51
C ILE A 168 4.00 12.31 -49.68
N ASN A 169 3.68 12.14 -48.39
CA ASN A 169 3.54 13.25 -47.45
C ASN A 169 4.04 12.84 -46.07
N SER A 170 3.92 13.69 -45.08
CA SER A 170 4.47 13.43 -43.73
C SER A 170 3.98 12.13 -43.07
N ILE A 171 2.88 11.52 -43.54
CA ILE A 171 2.20 10.43 -42.83
C ILE A 171 1.90 9.21 -43.73
N SER A 172 1.85 9.33 -45.08
CA SER A 172 1.33 8.26 -45.93
C SER A 172 2.28 7.78 -47.01
N PHE A 173 2.22 6.46 -47.25
CA PHE A 173 2.91 5.74 -48.33
C PHE A 173 1.84 5.13 -49.25
N ASN A 174 1.82 5.48 -50.53
CA ASN A 174 0.89 4.87 -51.51
C ASN A 174 1.57 4.28 -52.74
N ARG A 175 2.90 4.29 -52.76
CA ARG A 175 3.68 3.67 -53.83
C ARG A 175 4.59 2.60 -53.29
N LEU A 176 4.38 1.40 -53.80
CA LEU A 176 5.25 0.26 -53.57
C LEU A 176 6.31 0.24 -54.68
N LYS A 177 7.55 0.06 -54.32
CA LYS A 177 8.67 -0.14 -55.28
C LYS A 177 9.24 -1.54 -55.06
N LEU A 178 9.38 -2.24 -56.17
CA LEU A 178 10.02 -3.55 -56.23
C LEU A 178 11.27 -3.45 -57.07
N ILE A 179 12.40 -3.92 -56.53
CA ILE A 179 13.72 -3.88 -57.20
C ILE A 179 14.21 -5.35 -57.26
N ASN A 180 14.47 -5.86 -58.46
CA ASN A 180 15.09 -7.13 -58.63
C ASN A 180 16.60 -6.95 -58.90
N VAL A 181 17.41 -7.65 -58.14
CA VAL A 181 18.87 -7.55 -58.21
C VAL A 181 19.48 -8.94 -58.41
N ASP A 182 20.63 -9.01 -59.07
CA ASP A 182 21.39 -10.23 -59.21
C ASP A 182 22.12 -10.62 -57.91
N ASN A 183 22.87 -11.69 -57.92
CA ASN A 183 23.66 -12.23 -56.80
C ASN A 183 24.85 -11.32 -56.37
N ASN A 184 25.12 -10.24 -57.09
CA ASN A 184 26.10 -9.22 -56.76
C ASN A 184 25.44 -7.93 -56.33
N GLY A 185 24.12 -7.88 -56.24
CA GLY A 185 23.33 -6.70 -55.90
C GLY A 185 23.15 -5.73 -57.06
N LEU A 186 23.54 -6.08 -58.31
CA LEU A 186 23.30 -5.22 -59.46
C LEU A 186 21.82 -5.22 -59.84
N LYS A 187 21.25 -4.06 -60.01
CA LYS A 187 19.82 -3.88 -60.40
C LYS A 187 19.55 -4.40 -61.78
N LEU A 188 18.69 -5.40 -61.92
CA LEU A 188 18.22 -5.97 -63.17
C LEU A 188 16.99 -5.21 -63.71
N TRP A 189 16.04 -4.96 -62.83
CA TRP A 189 14.85 -4.16 -63.10
C TRP A 189 14.24 -3.57 -61.85
N GLU A 190 13.41 -2.54 -62.03
CA GLU A 190 12.54 -1.99 -60.98
C GLU A 190 11.15 -1.71 -61.49
N LYS A 191 10.15 -1.85 -60.60
CA LYS A 191 8.75 -1.55 -60.90
C LYS A 191 8.11 -0.78 -59.76
N GLU A 192 7.25 0.19 -60.08
CA GLU A 192 6.47 0.92 -59.09
C GLU A 192 4.98 0.59 -59.27
N TYR A 193 4.31 0.44 -58.14
CA TYR A 193 2.87 0.15 -58.08
C TYR A 193 2.18 1.23 -57.24
N THR A 194 1.08 1.79 -57.78
CA THR A 194 0.23 2.72 -57.03
C THR A 194 -0.84 1.93 -56.31
N LEU A 195 -0.92 2.10 -55.00
CA LEU A 195 -1.89 1.40 -54.15
C LEU A 195 -3.14 2.25 -53.97
N SER A 196 -4.29 1.60 -53.83
CA SER A 196 -5.60 2.26 -53.67
C SER A 196 -5.76 2.93 -52.30
N SER A 197 -5.04 2.49 -51.31
CA SER A 197 -5.07 3.05 -49.96
C SER A 197 -4.00 4.13 -49.73
N LYS A 198 -4.40 5.19 -49.03
CA LYS A 198 -3.51 6.32 -48.65
C LYS A 198 -2.76 6.15 -47.33
N ASN A 199 -3.04 5.10 -46.55
CA ASN A 199 -2.51 4.89 -45.20
C ASN A 199 -1.61 3.65 -45.08
N THR A 200 -1.03 3.20 -46.17
CA THR A 200 -0.23 1.97 -46.19
C THR A 200 1.12 2.18 -45.57
N VAL A 201 1.49 1.38 -44.61
CA VAL A 201 2.75 1.48 -43.90
C VAL A 201 3.43 0.12 -43.83
N GLY A 202 4.60 0.04 -44.44
CA GLY A 202 5.43 -1.17 -44.46
C GLY A 202 4.94 -2.26 -45.40
N PHE A 203 5.86 -2.86 -46.10
CA PHE A 203 5.56 -3.95 -47.05
C PHE A 203 6.49 -5.12 -46.77
N ILE A 204 5.87 -6.29 -46.63
CA ILE A 204 6.58 -7.56 -46.47
C ILE A 204 6.30 -8.42 -47.66
N ILE A 205 7.36 -9.07 -48.21
CA ILE A 205 7.24 -10.03 -49.29
C ILE A 205 7.45 -11.46 -48.77
N GLN A 206 6.66 -12.37 -49.26
CA GLN A 206 6.76 -13.82 -48.96
C GLN A 206 6.64 -14.61 -50.24
N LYS A 207 7.24 -15.81 -50.29
CA LYS A 207 7.10 -16.74 -51.41
C LYS A 207 5.67 -17.29 -51.45
N TYR A 208 5.03 -17.31 -52.61
CA TYR A 208 3.67 -17.82 -52.84
C TYR A 208 3.69 -18.79 -54.03
N GLY A 209 3.72 -20.10 -53.72
CA GLY A 209 3.90 -21.09 -54.77
C GLY A 209 5.34 -21.13 -55.39
N THR A 210 5.48 -21.64 -56.62
CA THR A 210 6.81 -21.88 -57.21
C THR A 210 7.44 -20.59 -57.77
N ASP A 211 6.65 -19.80 -58.53
CA ASP A 211 7.13 -18.61 -59.28
C ASP A 211 6.32 -17.34 -58.97
N GLN A 212 5.68 -17.31 -57.77
CA GLN A 212 4.87 -16.19 -57.32
C GLN A 212 5.31 -15.73 -55.96
N PHE A 213 4.98 -14.48 -55.67
CA PHE A 213 5.22 -13.81 -54.37
C PHE A 213 3.96 -13.07 -53.93
N LEU A 214 3.76 -13.08 -52.61
CA LEU A 214 2.74 -12.31 -51.95
C LEU A 214 3.41 -11.11 -51.28
N ILE A 215 2.98 -9.91 -51.59
CA ILE A 215 3.37 -8.68 -50.92
C ILE A 215 2.14 -8.13 -50.19
N TYR A 216 2.32 -7.78 -48.93
CA TYR A 216 1.24 -7.20 -48.14
C TYR A 216 1.68 -5.95 -47.38
N GLY A 217 0.79 -5.05 -47.21
CA GLY A 217 0.88 -3.85 -46.38
C GLY A 217 -0.38 -3.75 -45.48
N SER A 218 -0.66 -2.59 -44.93
CA SER A 218 -1.69 -2.44 -43.88
C SER A 218 -3.10 -2.85 -44.26
N ASP A 219 -3.48 -2.85 -45.56
CA ASP A 219 -4.88 -3.11 -45.98
C ASP A 219 -4.99 -3.81 -47.36
N GLN A 220 -3.85 -4.16 -47.96
CA GLN A 220 -3.86 -4.73 -49.30
C GLN A 220 -2.81 -5.83 -49.45
N LEU A 221 -3.18 -6.88 -50.19
CA LEU A 221 -2.29 -7.96 -50.60
C LEU A 221 -2.16 -7.95 -52.12
N LEU A 222 -0.93 -8.09 -52.61
CA LEU A 222 -0.60 -8.23 -54.02
C LEU A 222 0.03 -9.59 -54.26
N ILE A 223 -0.52 -10.36 -55.17
CA ILE A 223 0.13 -11.57 -55.69
C ILE A 223 0.82 -11.19 -57.00
N ILE A 224 2.12 -11.37 -57.08
CA ILE A 224 2.96 -11.07 -58.25
C ILE A 224 3.68 -12.33 -58.75
N ASN A 225 4.02 -12.35 -60.03
CA ASN A 225 4.93 -13.36 -60.57
C ASN A 225 6.39 -12.97 -60.35
N LYS A 226 7.34 -13.86 -60.70
CA LYS A 226 8.77 -13.67 -60.61
C LYS A 226 9.34 -12.42 -61.36
N ASP A 227 8.60 -11.96 -62.38
CA ASP A 227 8.94 -10.81 -63.18
C ASP A 227 8.32 -9.50 -62.66
N GLY A 228 7.60 -9.59 -61.53
CA GLY A 228 6.94 -8.45 -60.88
C GLY A 228 5.60 -8.07 -61.47
N GLU A 229 4.96 -8.92 -62.30
CA GLU A 229 3.62 -8.60 -62.84
C GLU A 229 2.55 -9.00 -61.84
N ILE A 230 1.59 -8.09 -61.55
CA ILE A 230 0.46 -8.34 -60.63
C ILE A 230 -0.45 -9.41 -61.23
N GLN A 231 -0.64 -10.49 -60.54
CA GLN A 231 -1.55 -11.58 -60.89
C GLN A 231 -2.92 -11.42 -60.21
N ASN A 232 -2.90 -10.93 -58.97
CA ASN A 232 -4.13 -10.66 -58.20
C ASN A 232 -3.91 -9.58 -57.18
N THR A 233 -5.00 -8.90 -56.77
CA THR A 233 -5.05 -7.89 -55.71
C THR A 233 -6.22 -8.16 -54.80
N ILE A 234 -5.93 -8.32 -53.51
CA ILE A 234 -6.92 -8.60 -52.47
C ILE A 234 -6.94 -7.44 -51.48
N SER A 235 -8.09 -6.83 -51.23
CA SER A 235 -8.25 -5.74 -50.27
C SER A 235 -8.82 -6.26 -48.95
N SER A 236 -8.25 -5.84 -47.80
CA SER A 236 -8.70 -6.17 -46.45
C SER A 236 -9.57 -5.04 -45.89
N VAL A 237 -10.52 -5.39 -45.01
CA VAL A 237 -11.41 -4.42 -44.33
C VAL A 237 -10.74 -3.78 -43.09
N SER A 238 -9.68 -4.35 -42.60
CA SER A 238 -8.93 -3.88 -41.40
C SER A 238 -7.45 -3.88 -41.67
N PRO A 239 -6.69 -3.08 -40.93
CA PRO A 239 -5.22 -3.13 -41.01
C PRO A 239 -4.70 -4.54 -40.77
N ILE A 240 -3.83 -4.99 -41.67
CA ILE A 240 -3.18 -6.29 -41.61
C ILE A 240 -1.95 -6.19 -40.72
N SER A 241 -1.87 -6.99 -39.68
CA SER A 241 -0.70 -7.11 -38.80
C SER A 241 0.33 -8.10 -39.35
N SER A 242 -0.14 -9.24 -39.83
CA SER A 242 0.73 -10.29 -40.39
C SER A 242 -0.06 -11.18 -41.37
N VAL A 243 0.68 -11.82 -42.30
CA VAL A 243 0.12 -12.75 -43.27
C VAL A 243 0.99 -13.98 -43.32
N LYS A 244 0.39 -15.15 -43.48
CA LYS A 244 1.10 -16.41 -43.75
C LYS A 244 0.34 -17.20 -44.81
N ILE A 245 1.08 -18.07 -45.48
CA ILE A 245 0.60 -18.91 -46.59
C ILE A 245 0.43 -20.33 -46.07
N ASP A 246 -0.73 -20.87 -46.28
CA ASP A 246 -1.11 -22.26 -45.97
C ASP A 246 -1.51 -23.01 -47.25
N GLY A 247 -0.55 -23.63 -47.92
CA GLY A 247 -0.73 -24.18 -49.22
C GLY A 247 -1.04 -23.13 -50.30
N THR A 248 -2.27 -23.14 -50.82
CA THR A 248 -2.79 -22.08 -51.73
C THR A 248 -3.60 -21.04 -51.02
N ASP A 249 -3.94 -21.25 -49.74
CA ASP A 249 -4.73 -20.35 -48.96
C ASP A 249 -3.86 -19.31 -48.23
N ILE A 250 -4.47 -18.22 -47.80
CA ILE A 250 -3.80 -17.10 -47.14
C ILE A 250 -4.46 -16.90 -45.79
N ILE A 251 -3.68 -16.91 -44.73
CA ILE A 251 -4.12 -16.58 -43.38
C ILE A 251 -3.66 -15.16 -43.04
N ILE A 252 -4.59 -14.34 -42.63
CA ILE A 252 -4.39 -12.92 -42.26
C ILE A 252 -4.68 -12.73 -40.78
N ALA A 253 -3.72 -12.19 -40.07
CA ALA A 253 -3.92 -11.67 -38.72
C ALA A 253 -4.15 -10.16 -38.79
N ALA A 254 -5.20 -9.68 -38.12
CA ALA A 254 -5.55 -8.27 -37.98
C ALA A 254 -5.72 -7.93 -36.50
N SER A 255 -5.94 -6.66 -36.17
CA SER A 255 -5.97 -6.19 -34.77
C SER A 255 -7.00 -6.89 -33.88
N THR A 256 -8.12 -7.39 -34.44
CA THR A 256 -9.22 -7.96 -33.65
C THR A 256 -9.69 -9.32 -34.17
N TYR A 257 -9.07 -9.85 -35.21
CA TYR A 257 -9.46 -11.14 -35.78
C TYR A 257 -8.32 -11.80 -36.54
N ILE A 258 -8.42 -13.11 -36.72
CA ILE A 258 -7.65 -13.90 -37.68
C ILE A 258 -8.62 -14.50 -38.68
N THR A 259 -8.23 -14.56 -39.98
CA THR A 259 -9.07 -15.09 -41.04
C THR A 259 -8.26 -15.87 -42.06
N LYS A 260 -8.82 -16.94 -42.60
CA LYS A 260 -8.30 -17.70 -43.73
C LYS A 260 -9.12 -17.39 -44.98
N ILE A 261 -8.45 -17.05 -46.06
CA ILE A 261 -9.04 -16.75 -47.36
C ILE A 261 -8.41 -17.63 -48.46
N ASN A 262 -9.11 -17.88 -49.52
CA ASN A 262 -8.53 -18.51 -50.70
C ASN A 262 -7.75 -17.49 -51.58
N ASN A 263 -7.13 -17.95 -52.66
CA ASN A 263 -6.41 -17.11 -53.62
C ASN A 263 -7.28 -16.06 -54.36
N ASP A 264 -8.61 -16.20 -54.38
CA ASP A 264 -9.53 -15.20 -54.92
C ASP A 264 -9.98 -14.18 -53.87
N GLY A 265 -9.51 -14.29 -52.63
CA GLY A 265 -9.86 -13.41 -51.49
C GLY A 265 -11.18 -13.76 -50.82
N ARG A 266 -11.79 -14.91 -51.12
CA ARG A 266 -13.02 -15.38 -50.44
C ARG A 266 -12.68 -15.97 -49.08
N THR A 267 -13.42 -15.54 -48.07
CA THR A 267 -13.23 -16.04 -46.68
C THR A 267 -13.63 -17.51 -46.57
N ILE A 268 -12.72 -18.33 -46.11
CA ILE A 268 -12.92 -19.73 -45.71
C ILE A 268 -13.45 -19.78 -44.29
N TRP A 269 -12.73 -19.13 -43.37
CA TRP A 269 -13.19 -18.89 -41.99
C TRP A 269 -12.64 -17.58 -41.42
N LYS A 270 -13.31 -17.06 -40.38
CA LYS A 270 -12.91 -15.89 -39.62
C LYS A 270 -13.18 -16.09 -38.14
N LYS A 271 -12.23 -15.80 -37.28
CA LYS A 271 -12.31 -15.88 -35.81
C LYS A 271 -11.93 -14.54 -35.20
N ASN A 272 -12.74 -14.05 -34.25
CA ASN A 272 -12.40 -12.88 -33.44
C ASN A 272 -11.38 -13.25 -32.38
N THR A 273 -10.54 -12.30 -32.02
CA THR A 273 -9.50 -12.43 -30.98
C THR A 273 -9.67 -11.35 -29.92
N ASP A 274 -9.29 -11.65 -28.67
CA ASP A 274 -9.50 -10.76 -27.52
C ASP A 274 -8.45 -9.63 -27.40
N GLY A 275 -7.58 -9.48 -28.40
CA GLY A 275 -6.53 -8.48 -28.44
C GLY A 275 -5.88 -8.31 -29.80
N SER A 276 -4.87 -7.43 -29.89
CA SER A 276 -4.14 -7.25 -31.14
C SER A 276 -3.24 -8.45 -31.43
N ASN A 277 -3.26 -8.92 -32.68
CA ASN A 277 -2.47 -10.03 -33.15
C ASN A 277 -1.23 -9.48 -33.85
N ASP A 278 -0.02 -9.81 -33.35
CA ASP A 278 1.21 -9.20 -33.84
C ASP A 278 2.01 -10.12 -34.78
N VAL A 279 2.01 -11.43 -34.55
CA VAL A 279 2.73 -12.35 -35.43
C VAL A 279 2.12 -13.73 -35.39
N PHE A 280 2.32 -14.51 -36.47
CA PHE A 280 2.04 -15.93 -36.44
C PHE A 280 2.95 -16.76 -37.35
N TYR A 281 3.01 -18.03 -37.07
CA TYR A 281 3.70 -19.07 -37.83
C TYR A 281 2.71 -20.18 -38.18
N ILE A 282 2.94 -20.87 -39.25
CA ILE A 282 2.15 -22.06 -39.63
C ILE A 282 3.13 -23.21 -39.86
N ASN A 283 2.95 -24.32 -39.17
CA ASN A 283 3.78 -25.50 -39.33
C ASN A 283 3.27 -26.42 -40.46
N ASN A 284 4.01 -27.48 -40.72
CA ASN A 284 3.67 -28.47 -41.76
C ASN A 284 2.39 -29.27 -41.47
N GLN A 285 1.85 -29.20 -40.27
CA GLN A 285 0.58 -29.82 -39.86
C GLN A 285 -0.60 -28.85 -39.99
N HIS A 286 -0.39 -27.70 -40.60
CA HIS A 286 -1.38 -26.61 -40.72
C HIS A 286 -1.84 -26.00 -39.37
N GLU A 287 -1.08 -26.23 -38.30
CA GLU A 287 -1.31 -25.54 -37.03
C GLU A 287 -0.82 -24.12 -37.08
N ILE A 288 -1.58 -23.22 -36.49
CA ILE A 288 -1.33 -21.77 -36.49
C ILE A 288 -0.84 -21.34 -35.11
N PHE A 289 0.29 -20.70 -35.05
CA PHE A 289 0.87 -20.15 -33.84
C PHE A 289 0.73 -18.61 -33.86
N LEU A 290 0.10 -18.05 -32.84
CA LEU A 290 -0.31 -16.65 -32.77
C LEU A 290 0.19 -15.97 -31.51
N SER A 291 0.76 -14.77 -31.64
CA SER A 291 1.00 -13.87 -30.51
C SER A 291 -0.13 -12.85 -30.42
N THR A 292 -0.79 -12.80 -29.28
CA THR A 292 -1.91 -11.88 -29.02
C THR A 292 -1.56 -10.98 -27.83
N LYS A 293 -1.84 -9.69 -27.94
CA LYS A 293 -1.69 -8.71 -26.87
C LYS A 293 -3.03 -8.11 -26.51
N THR A 294 -3.41 -8.21 -25.24
CA THR A 294 -4.53 -7.46 -24.64
C THR A 294 -4.01 -6.14 -24.04
N ASN A 295 -4.87 -5.38 -23.37
CA ASN A 295 -4.46 -4.15 -22.67
C ASN A 295 -3.46 -4.43 -21.52
N THR A 296 -3.55 -5.59 -20.89
CA THR A 296 -2.81 -5.92 -19.66
C THR A 296 -1.82 -7.07 -19.83
N GLU A 297 -2.03 -7.95 -20.81
CA GLU A 297 -1.32 -9.21 -20.92
C GLU A 297 -0.97 -9.58 -22.37
N SER A 298 0.03 -10.45 -22.53
CA SER A 298 0.40 -11.06 -23.80
C SER A 298 0.25 -12.58 -23.72
N TYR A 299 -0.12 -13.20 -24.84
CA TYR A 299 -0.35 -14.63 -24.94
C TYR A 299 0.31 -15.21 -26.17
N LEU A 300 0.80 -16.46 -26.07
CA LEU A 300 1.15 -17.32 -27.20
C LEU A 300 0.05 -18.35 -27.34
N LYS A 301 -0.59 -18.38 -28.51
CA LYS A 301 -1.73 -19.25 -28.78
C LYS A 301 -1.39 -20.21 -29.91
N LYS A 302 -1.83 -21.46 -29.78
CA LYS A 302 -1.80 -22.46 -30.84
C LYS A 302 -3.23 -22.75 -31.29
N LEU A 303 -3.48 -22.72 -32.59
CA LEU A 303 -4.77 -22.96 -33.18
C LEU A 303 -4.66 -24.14 -34.15
N ASP A 304 -5.76 -24.83 -34.36
CA ASP A 304 -5.91 -25.83 -35.42
C ASP A 304 -6.06 -25.18 -36.81
N ALA A 305 -6.12 -26.01 -37.85
CA ALA A 305 -6.27 -25.56 -39.24
C ALA A 305 -7.58 -24.77 -39.49
N ASP A 306 -8.60 -24.96 -38.64
CA ASP A 306 -9.89 -24.28 -38.67
C ASP A 306 -9.94 -23.01 -37.83
N GLY A 307 -8.81 -22.64 -37.23
CA GLY A 307 -8.64 -21.44 -36.41
C GLY A 307 -9.23 -21.53 -35.00
N ASN A 308 -9.48 -22.74 -34.47
CA ASN A 308 -9.90 -22.91 -33.07
C ASN A 308 -8.67 -22.99 -32.17
N ILE A 309 -8.73 -22.30 -31.01
CA ILE A 309 -7.62 -22.35 -30.04
C ILE A 309 -7.56 -23.74 -29.42
N ILE A 310 -6.42 -24.40 -29.57
CA ILE A 310 -6.12 -25.69 -28.96
C ILE A 310 -5.17 -25.57 -27.75
N GLN A 311 -4.44 -24.46 -27.69
CA GLN A 311 -3.58 -24.13 -26.54
C GLN A 311 -3.37 -22.62 -26.42
N GLU A 312 -3.30 -22.14 -25.18
CA GLU A 312 -3.03 -20.74 -24.86
C GLU A 312 -2.10 -20.65 -23.65
N ASN A 313 -0.99 -19.93 -23.80
CA ASN A 313 -0.01 -19.73 -22.74
C ASN A 313 0.24 -18.24 -22.52
N ARG A 314 0.26 -17.79 -21.27
CA ARG A 314 0.63 -16.43 -20.91
C ARG A 314 2.09 -16.18 -21.30
N ALA A 315 2.35 -15.02 -21.89
CA ALA A 315 3.68 -14.60 -22.30
C ALA A 315 4.07 -13.28 -21.62
N ARG A 316 5.34 -13.16 -21.27
CA ARG A 316 5.88 -11.94 -20.69
C ARG A 316 6.09 -10.84 -21.73
N GLY A 317 6.45 -11.22 -22.96
CA GLY A 317 6.72 -10.32 -24.08
C GLY A 317 5.72 -10.46 -25.22
N ILE A 318 5.84 -9.57 -26.19
CA ILE A 318 5.12 -9.61 -27.46
C ILE A 318 6.04 -10.25 -28.48
N ALA A 319 5.65 -11.37 -29.11
CA ALA A 319 6.40 -11.98 -30.19
C ALA A 319 6.10 -11.24 -31.51
N TYR A 320 7.16 -11.01 -32.30
CA TYR A 320 7.07 -10.43 -33.64
C TYR A 320 7.51 -11.40 -34.74
N ASP A 321 8.20 -12.46 -34.39
CA ASP A 321 8.53 -13.54 -35.29
C ASP A 321 8.72 -14.87 -34.55
N LEU A 322 8.35 -15.98 -35.22
CA LEU A 322 8.48 -17.33 -34.74
C LEU A 322 9.01 -18.22 -35.86
N ILE A 323 9.90 -19.13 -35.56
CA ILE A 323 10.39 -20.15 -36.48
C ILE A 323 10.34 -21.54 -35.85
N GLU A 324 10.16 -22.55 -36.66
CA GLU A 324 10.39 -23.93 -36.35
C GLU A 324 11.71 -24.36 -37.01
N THR A 325 12.59 -24.99 -36.24
CA THR A 325 13.89 -25.48 -36.74
C THR A 325 13.73 -26.83 -37.40
N ASN A 326 14.77 -27.27 -38.12
CA ASN A 326 14.82 -28.63 -38.68
C ASN A 326 14.76 -29.74 -37.63
N SER A 327 15.04 -29.44 -36.38
CA SER A 327 14.89 -30.34 -35.21
C SER A 327 13.52 -30.30 -34.56
N ASN A 328 12.52 -29.63 -35.15
CA ASN A 328 11.16 -29.40 -34.63
C ASN A 328 11.13 -28.63 -33.30
N GLU A 329 12.10 -27.76 -33.08
CA GLU A 329 12.11 -26.83 -31.94
C GLU A 329 11.54 -25.46 -32.36
N TYR A 330 10.82 -24.81 -31.47
CA TYR A 330 10.21 -23.50 -31.74
C TYR A 330 10.99 -22.40 -31.04
N TYR A 331 11.34 -21.38 -31.79
CA TYR A 331 11.97 -20.16 -31.25
C TYR A 331 11.20 -18.93 -31.67
N CYS A 332 10.97 -18.01 -30.74
CA CYS A 332 10.36 -16.72 -31.05
C CYS A 332 11.20 -15.54 -30.57
N THR A 333 11.06 -14.43 -31.26
CA THR A 333 11.66 -13.15 -30.87
C THR A 333 10.66 -12.02 -30.89
N GLY A 334 10.94 -11.00 -30.09
CA GLY A 334 10.04 -9.87 -30.00
C GLY A 334 10.53 -8.78 -29.06
N LYS A 335 9.61 -8.26 -28.27
CA LYS A 335 9.88 -7.16 -27.35
C LYS A 335 9.24 -7.42 -25.99
N ILE A 336 9.98 -7.08 -24.94
CA ILE A 336 9.47 -6.94 -23.59
C ILE A 336 9.98 -5.63 -23.02
N GLU A 337 9.09 -4.74 -22.62
CA GLU A 337 9.44 -3.38 -22.19
C GLU A 337 10.36 -2.67 -23.23
N SER A 338 11.62 -2.42 -22.87
CA SER A 338 12.66 -1.84 -23.75
C SER A 338 13.70 -2.86 -24.22
N TYR A 339 13.46 -4.17 -23.99
CA TYR A 339 14.42 -5.24 -24.25
C TYR A 339 13.98 -6.10 -25.42
N LEU A 340 14.93 -6.62 -26.18
CA LEU A 340 14.67 -7.71 -27.10
C LEU A 340 14.38 -8.97 -26.31
N TRP A 341 13.32 -9.67 -26.70
CA TRP A 341 12.84 -10.90 -26.10
C TRP A 341 13.12 -12.07 -27.05
N PHE A 342 13.69 -13.14 -26.51
CA PHE A 342 14.01 -14.38 -27.24
C PHE A 342 13.66 -15.59 -26.39
N VAL A 343 12.88 -16.49 -26.94
CA VAL A 343 12.31 -17.64 -26.22
C VAL A 343 12.46 -18.89 -27.04
N LYS A 344 12.88 -19.98 -26.38
CA LYS A 344 12.75 -21.34 -26.84
C LYS A 344 11.53 -21.98 -26.21
N LEU A 345 10.65 -22.54 -27.00
CA LEU A 345 9.46 -23.25 -26.56
C LEU A 345 9.74 -24.76 -26.58
N ASP A 346 9.12 -25.50 -25.67
CA ASP A 346 9.17 -26.96 -25.66
C ASP A 346 8.21 -27.56 -26.72
N ASN A 347 8.18 -28.89 -26.80
CA ASN A 347 7.31 -29.61 -27.76
C ASN A 347 5.80 -29.42 -27.48
N ASN A 348 5.45 -28.96 -26.28
CA ASN A 348 4.07 -28.59 -25.90
C ASN A 348 3.76 -27.10 -26.14
N PHE A 349 4.64 -26.42 -26.85
CA PHE A 349 4.53 -24.99 -27.09
C PHE A 349 4.51 -24.14 -25.78
N GLU A 350 5.24 -24.62 -24.77
CA GLU A 350 5.36 -23.97 -23.46
C GLU A 350 6.81 -23.56 -23.22
N TYR A 351 7.00 -22.56 -22.37
CA TYR A 351 8.32 -22.24 -21.85
C TYR A 351 8.25 -22.07 -20.34
N LYS A 352 9.27 -22.54 -19.66
CA LYS A 352 9.43 -22.32 -18.25
C LYS A 352 10.26 -21.06 -18.02
N SER A 353 9.82 -20.21 -17.13
CA SER A 353 10.52 -19.00 -16.78
C SER A 353 10.24 -18.61 -15.34
N VAL A 354 11.28 -18.23 -14.62
CA VAL A 354 11.20 -17.62 -13.31
C VAL A 354 12.00 -16.32 -13.38
N LYS A 355 11.34 -15.19 -13.16
CA LYS A 355 11.97 -13.87 -13.23
C LYS A 355 11.56 -13.00 -12.07
N LEU A 356 12.51 -12.67 -11.21
CA LEU A 356 12.35 -11.65 -10.17
C LEU A 356 12.34 -10.26 -10.83
N THR A 357 11.35 -9.45 -10.50
CA THR A 357 11.20 -8.09 -11.06
C THR A 357 11.33 -7.00 -9.99
N ASN A 358 11.14 -7.37 -8.72
CA ASN A 358 11.42 -6.53 -7.54
C ASN A 358 11.84 -7.44 -6.37
N PRO A 359 12.95 -7.18 -5.64
CA PRO A 359 13.87 -6.04 -5.78
C PRO A 359 14.71 -6.09 -7.06
N LYS A 360 15.12 -4.89 -7.52
CA LYS A 360 16.03 -4.73 -8.67
C LYS A 360 17.50 -4.72 -8.25
N GLY A 361 17.74 -4.49 -6.96
CA GLY A 361 19.04 -4.28 -6.35
C GLY A 361 19.47 -2.81 -6.33
N GLY A 362 20.12 -2.44 -5.23
CA GLY A 362 20.50 -1.08 -4.91
C GLY A 362 19.47 -0.33 -4.06
N GLU A 363 18.35 -0.95 -3.73
CA GLU A 363 17.37 -0.42 -2.79
C GLU A 363 17.99 -0.27 -1.39
N LYS A 364 17.56 0.74 -0.66
CA LYS A 364 17.89 0.94 0.75
C LYS A 364 16.61 0.73 1.55
N LEU A 365 16.42 -0.49 2.02
CA LEU A 365 15.24 -0.86 2.79
C LEU A 365 15.48 -0.62 4.27
N ILE A 366 14.46 -0.19 4.98
CA ILE A 366 14.51 0.10 6.39
C ILE A 366 13.56 -0.85 7.12
N PHE A 367 14.03 -1.50 8.19
CA PHE A 367 13.21 -2.33 9.05
C PHE A 367 12.73 -1.52 10.27
N PRO A 368 11.46 -1.61 10.64
CA PRO A 368 10.36 -2.25 9.94
C PRO A 368 9.88 -1.41 8.74
N SER A 369 9.55 -2.04 7.62
CA SER A 369 8.96 -1.37 6.46
C SER A 369 7.43 -1.48 6.52
N ARG A 370 6.74 -0.37 6.25
CA ARG A 370 5.28 -0.31 6.09
C ARG A 370 4.93 0.59 4.89
N PRO A 371 4.06 0.15 3.98
CA PRO A 371 3.61 -1.24 3.86
C PRO A 371 4.76 -2.22 3.72
N ASN A 372 4.51 -3.50 3.97
CA ASN A 372 5.52 -4.54 3.83
C ASN A 372 6.15 -4.51 2.43
N PHE A 373 7.46 -4.79 2.35
CA PHE A 373 8.16 -4.77 1.07
C PHE A 373 7.58 -5.80 0.10
N THR A 374 7.19 -5.36 -1.09
CA THR A 374 6.56 -6.23 -2.08
C THR A 374 7.60 -6.85 -3.00
N ILE A 375 7.81 -8.16 -2.90
CA ILE A 375 8.56 -8.95 -3.88
C ILE A 375 7.65 -9.15 -5.09
N LYS A 376 8.16 -8.89 -6.31
CA LYS A 376 7.40 -9.03 -7.56
C LYS A 376 8.11 -9.95 -8.53
N TRP A 377 7.36 -10.73 -9.29
CA TRP A 377 7.91 -11.68 -10.26
C TRP A 377 7.02 -11.86 -11.48
N PHE A 378 7.61 -12.49 -12.46
CA PHE A 378 6.93 -13.20 -13.52
C PHE A 378 7.35 -14.67 -13.47
N VAL A 379 6.39 -15.58 -13.45
CA VAL A 379 6.64 -17.02 -13.49
C VAL A 379 5.71 -17.64 -14.52
N ASN A 380 6.25 -18.58 -15.31
CA ASN A 380 5.52 -19.34 -16.30
C ASN A 380 5.92 -20.80 -16.22
N GLY A 381 4.96 -21.72 -16.37
CA GLY A 381 5.20 -23.16 -16.37
C GLY A 381 5.46 -23.77 -14.98
N PHE A 382 5.01 -23.12 -13.91
CA PHE A 382 5.06 -23.60 -12.51
C PHE A 382 3.75 -23.30 -11.79
N ASP A 383 3.33 -24.18 -10.89
CA ASP A 383 2.19 -23.97 -10.01
C ASP A 383 2.59 -23.26 -8.70
N ASN A 384 3.83 -23.55 -8.24
CA ASN A 384 4.37 -23.01 -6.99
C ASN A 384 5.82 -22.54 -7.15
N ILE A 385 6.22 -21.60 -6.31
CA ILE A 385 7.60 -21.13 -6.18
C ILE A 385 8.07 -21.16 -4.73
N ASP A 386 9.40 -21.24 -4.56
CA ASP A 386 10.06 -20.99 -3.29
C ASP A 386 10.64 -19.57 -3.31
N ILE A 387 10.46 -18.84 -2.23
CA ILE A 387 10.96 -17.48 -2.03
C ILE A 387 11.99 -17.50 -0.92
N MET A 388 13.17 -16.98 -1.16
CA MET A 388 14.31 -17.01 -0.24
C MET A 388 15.02 -15.66 -0.23
N TYR A 389 15.73 -15.35 0.87
CA TYR A 389 16.62 -14.21 0.95
C TYR A 389 17.99 -14.58 1.50
N SER A 390 18.94 -13.73 1.23
CA SER A 390 20.31 -13.81 1.74
C SER A 390 20.70 -12.44 2.30
N VAL A 391 21.58 -12.43 3.31
CA VAL A 391 22.14 -11.21 3.93
C VAL A 391 23.67 -11.19 3.89
N ASP A 392 24.27 -12.15 3.18
CA ASP A 392 25.71 -12.45 3.18
C ASP A 392 26.28 -12.61 1.76
N ASP A 393 25.81 -11.79 0.80
CA ASP A 393 26.27 -11.79 -0.59
C ASP A 393 25.90 -13.08 -1.36
N ALA A 394 24.69 -13.59 -1.11
CA ALA A 394 24.15 -14.82 -1.69
C ALA A 394 24.93 -16.10 -1.31
N LEU A 395 25.71 -16.09 -0.24
CA LEU A 395 26.47 -17.26 0.22
C LEU A 395 25.55 -18.25 0.93
N THR A 396 24.64 -17.77 1.75
CA THR A 396 23.60 -18.60 2.41
C THR A 396 22.21 -18.06 2.13
N TRP A 397 21.21 -18.93 2.16
CA TRP A 397 19.83 -18.61 1.85
C TRP A 397 18.92 -18.99 3.00
N GLN A 398 18.09 -18.02 3.42
CA GLN A 398 17.02 -18.22 4.40
C GLN A 398 15.68 -18.26 3.68
N VAL A 399 14.78 -19.09 4.17
CA VAL A 399 13.45 -19.26 3.58
C VAL A 399 12.55 -18.09 3.99
N ILE A 400 11.91 -17.45 3.02
CA ILE A 400 10.76 -16.56 3.24
C ILE A 400 9.49 -17.41 3.18
N GLU A 401 9.30 -18.18 2.07
CA GLU A 401 8.15 -19.04 1.89
C GLU A 401 8.51 -20.20 0.97
N LEU A 402 8.01 -21.41 1.24
CA LEU A 402 8.17 -22.58 0.39
C LEU A 402 6.84 -23.02 -0.21
N ASN A 403 6.90 -23.49 -1.44
CA ASN A 403 5.72 -23.96 -2.19
C ASN A 403 4.59 -22.90 -2.25
N TYR A 404 4.96 -21.63 -2.36
CA TYR A 404 3.99 -20.53 -2.48
C TYR A 404 3.18 -20.67 -3.77
N PRO A 405 1.85 -20.78 -3.72
CA PRO A 405 1.02 -20.97 -4.90
C PRO A 405 0.99 -19.70 -5.76
N ILE A 406 1.14 -19.87 -7.08
CA ILE A 406 1.13 -18.75 -8.02
C ILE A 406 -0.31 -18.35 -8.32
N THR A 407 -0.95 -17.64 -7.38
CA THR A 407 -2.27 -17.01 -7.57
C THR A 407 -2.17 -15.55 -8.06
N GLY A 408 -0.96 -14.98 -8.03
CA GLY A 408 -0.62 -13.62 -8.44
C GLY A 408 0.85 -13.50 -8.81
N SER A 409 1.35 -12.26 -8.87
CA SER A 409 2.73 -11.95 -9.24
C SER A 409 3.49 -11.22 -8.13
N THR A 410 3.00 -11.25 -6.90
CA THR A 410 3.53 -10.49 -5.77
C THR A 410 3.49 -11.28 -4.46
N TYR A 411 4.40 -10.93 -3.56
CA TYR A 411 4.42 -11.40 -2.16
C TYR A 411 4.80 -10.23 -1.25
N ASN A 412 4.03 -9.99 -0.21
CA ASN A 412 4.32 -8.96 0.78
C ASN A 412 5.25 -9.53 1.84
N TRP A 413 6.51 -9.16 1.77
CA TRP A 413 7.58 -9.63 2.62
C TRP A 413 7.77 -8.73 3.84
N VAL A 414 7.64 -9.31 5.04
CA VAL A 414 8.09 -8.69 6.28
C VAL A 414 9.60 -8.77 6.31
N LEU A 415 10.28 -7.62 6.24
CA LEU A 415 11.73 -7.57 6.25
C LEU A 415 12.28 -8.20 7.55
N PRO A 416 13.42 -8.91 7.51
CA PRO A 416 14.10 -9.35 8.71
C PRO A 416 14.78 -8.16 9.42
N ASN A 417 14.86 -8.23 10.74
CA ASN A 417 15.62 -7.25 11.51
C ASN A 417 17.14 -7.56 11.41
N VAL A 418 17.76 -7.08 10.36
CA VAL A 418 19.19 -7.28 10.06
C VAL A 418 19.83 -5.98 9.60
N ASN A 419 21.12 -5.83 9.85
CA ASN A 419 21.91 -4.73 9.31
C ASN A 419 22.90 -5.28 8.28
N SER A 420 22.53 -5.22 6.99
CA SER A 420 23.38 -5.73 5.91
C SER A 420 23.17 -4.94 4.62
N ASP A 421 24.26 -4.65 3.92
CA ASP A 421 24.29 -4.11 2.54
C ASP A 421 24.48 -5.18 1.46
N LYS A 422 24.43 -6.46 1.85
CA LYS A 422 24.67 -7.65 1.02
C LYS A 422 23.44 -8.51 0.88
N CYS A 423 22.27 -7.87 0.82
CA CYS A 423 21.01 -8.59 0.76
C CYS A 423 20.64 -8.96 -0.69
N PHE A 424 20.10 -10.16 -0.85
CA PHE A 424 19.57 -10.68 -2.10
C PHE A 424 18.24 -11.39 -1.84
N VAL A 425 17.37 -11.40 -2.84
CA VAL A 425 16.17 -12.23 -2.92
C VAL A 425 16.35 -13.22 -4.06
N LYS A 426 15.99 -14.47 -3.84
CA LYS A 426 15.90 -15.52 -4.85
C LYS A 426 14.49 -16.08 -4.87
N ILE A 427 13.95 -16.25 -6.09
CA ILE A 427 12.77 -17.05 -6.34
C ILE A 427 13.15 -18.21 -7.25
N GLN A 428 12.58 -19.37 -7.03
CA GLN A 428 12.82 -20.58 -7.84
C GLN A 428 11.54 -21.40 -7.99
N GLY A 429 11.44 -22.17 -9.06
CA GLY A 429 10.34 -23.12 -9.22
C GLY A 429 10.41 -24.22 -8.17
N SER A 430 9.34 -24.46 -7.40
CA SER A 430 9.36 -25.48 -6.34
C SER A 430 9.50 -26.92 -6.86
N SER A 431 9.04 -27.20 -8.07
CA SER A 431 9.17 -28.51 -8.72
C SER A 431 10.47 -28.69 -9.51
N ASP A 432 11.20 -27.60 -9.80
CA ASP A 432 12.41 -27.64 -10.60
C ASP A 432 13.30 -26.43 -10.27
N HIS A 433 14.28 -26.64 -9.40
CA HIS A 433 15.14 -25.58 -8.85
C HIS A 433 16.19 -25.05 -9.83
N ASP A 434 16.34 -25.65 -11.02
CA ASP A 434 17.21 -25.14 -12.09
C ASP A 434 16.67 -23.83 -12.67
N TYR A 435 15.34 -23.61 -12.54
CA TYR A 435 14.71 -22.36 -12.92
C TYR A 435 14.60 -21.42 -11.70
N PHE A 436 15.49 -20.46 -11.63
CA PHE A 436 15.52 -19.46 -10.57
C PHE A 436 15.89 -18.07 -11.07
N SER A 437 15.61 -17.08 -10.26
CA SER A 437 16.04 -15.70 -10.49
C SER A 437 16.45 -15.04 -9.18
N ILE A 438 17.54 -14.27 -9.23
CA ILE A 438 18.09 -13.49 -8.13
C ILE A 438 18.17 -12.03 -8.62
N ASN A 439 17.98 -11.06 -7.75
CA ASN A 439 18.21 -9.66 -8.12
C ASN A 439 19.68 -9.45 -8.53
N PRO A 440 19.94 -8.62 -9.56
CA PRO A 440 21.26 -8.53 -10.21
C PRO A 440 22.32 -7.81 -9.37
N LYS A 441 21.92 -7.08 -8.32
CA LYS A 441 22.78 -6.34 -7.39
C LYS A 441 22.24 -6.49 -5.99
N SER A 442 23.11 -6.43 -4.98
CA SER A 442 22.68 -6.40 -3.60
C SER A 442 21.84 -5.15 -3.30
N PHE A 443 20.99 -5.25 -2.30
CA PHE A 443 20.32 -4.13 -1.64
C PHE A 443 20.67 -4.14 -0.15
N SER A 444 20.32 -3.07 0.56
CA SER A 444 20.55 -3.01 2.00
C SER A 444 19.25 -3.13 2.79
N ILE A 445 19.32 -3.80 3.93
CA ILE A 445 18.31 -3.73 4.99
C ILE A 445 19.01 -3.14 6.21
N THR A 446 18.48 -2.03 6.72
CA THR A 446 19.02 -1.34 7.88
C THR A 446 17.92 -1.17 8.91
N PRO A 447 18.08 -1.65 10.14
CA PRO A 447 17.12 -1.36 11.20
C PRO A 447 17.06 0.13 11.50
N ILE A 448 15.86 0.63 11.75
CA ILE A 448 15.71 1.99 12.24
C ILE A 448 16.00 2.01 13.75
N TYR A 449 17.20 2.38 14.10
CA TYR A 449 17.60 2.67 15.49
C TYR A 449 17.86 4.17 15.57
N THR A 450 16.76 4.95 15.53
CA THR A 450 16.87 6.38 15.81
C THR A 450 16.43 6.65 17.22
N ASN A 451 17.01 7.66 17.86
CA ASN A 451 16.55 8.13 19.16
C ASN A 451 15.15 8.77 19.06
N SER A 452 14.70 9.11 17.84
CA SER A 452 13.51 9.91 17.60
C SER A 452 12.24 9.11 17.39
N TYR A 453 12.32 7.87 16.87
CA TYR A 453 11.15 7.05 16.54
C TYR A 453 11.33 5.60 17.00
N ASN A 454 10.23 4.99 17.40
CA ASN A 454 10.10 3.57 17.67
C ASN A 454 8.67 3.13 17.34
N TYR A 455 8.33 1.88 17.56
CA TYR A 455 7.01 1.34 17.33
C TYR A 455 6.53 0.45 18.45
N ILE A 456 5.23 0.27 18.58
CA ILE A 456 4.59 -0.75 19.41
C ILE A 456 3.90 -1.77 18.50
N ALA A 457 4.11 -3.07 18.77
CA ALA A 457 3.54 -4.16 17.98
C ALA A 457 3.37 -5.44 18.82
N GLY A 458 3.14 -5.28 20.12
CA GLY A 458 2.98 -6.37 21.07
C GLY A 458 1.60 -7.09 20.98
N ASN A 459 0.73 -6.66 20.08
CA ASN A 459 -0.59 -7.24 19.83
C ASN A 459 -0.96 -7.14 18.34
N GLU A 460 -2.26 -7.09 17.99
CA GLU A 460 -2.72 -6.99 16.59
C GLU A 460 -2.47 -5.61 15.94
N ILE A 461 -2.07 -4.60 16.70
CA ILE A 461 -1.78 -3.25 16.20
C ILE A 461 -0.27 -3.10 16.02
N PHE A 462 0.14 -2.58 14.88
CA PHE A 462 1.44 -1.95 14.69
C PHE A 462 1.26 -0.43 14.70
N MET A 463 2.03 0.30 15.50
CA MET A 463 1.90 1.76 15.57
C MET A 463 3.27 2.42 15.77
N TRP A 464 3.61 3.35 14.88
CA TRP A 464 4.77 4.22 15.03
C TRP A 464 4.58 5.26 16.13
N ILE A 465 5.65 5.58 16.83
CA ILE A 465 5.70 6.54 17.95
C ILE A 465 6.92 7.43 17.77
N GLY A 466 6.72 8.76 17.86
CA GLY A 466 7.79 9.75 17.92
C GLY A 466 8.03 10.24 19.36
N ASN A 467 9.28 10.52 19.73
CA ASN A 467 9.60 11.13 21.03
C ASN A 467 9.27 12.63 21.10
N ASN A 468 8.65 13.15 20.06
CA ASN A 468 8.11 14.52 19.94
C ASN A 468 6.61 14.60 20.22
N GLY A 469 6.00 13.56 20.76
CA GLY A 469 4.57 13.50 21.08
C GLY A 469 3.65 13.01 19.96
N SER A 470 4.16 12.87 18.73
CA SER A 470 3.39 12.34 17.59
C SER A 470 3.34 10.81 17.61
N SER A 471 2.27 10.24 17.08
CA SER A 471 2.14 8.79 16.81
C SER A 471 1.25 8.55 15.60
N CYS A 472 1.15 7.29 15.20
CA CYS A 472 0.41 6.85 14.00
C CYS A 472 0.97 7.41 12.67
N HIS A 473 2.13 8.02 12.65
CA HIS A 473 2.78 8.52 11.44
C HIS A 473 4.04 7.73 11.14
N ASP A 474 4.15 7.22 9.90
CA ASP A 474 5.36 6.52 9.44
C ASP A 474 6.46 7.55 9.14
N PRO A 475 7.55 7.57 9.91
CA PRO A 475 8.62 8.54 9.73
C PRO A 475 9.52 8.26 8.52
N ILE A 476 9.32 7.14 7.83
CA ILE A 476 10.14 6.67 6.72
C ILE A 476 9.47 7.01 5.40
N GLU A 477 8.21 6.59 5.26
CA GLU A 477 7.45 6.77 4.02
C GLU A 477 6.66 8.08 3.99
N ASP A 478 6.58 8.78 5.12
CA ASP A 478 5.77 10.02 5.31
C ASP A 478 4.28 9.76 5.04
N ASP A 479 3.75 8.67 5.61
CA ASP A 479 2.44 8.11 5.35
C ASP A 479 1.79 7.60 6.65
N SER A 480 0.66 6.93 6.55
CA SER A 480 -0.04 6.27 7.67
C SER A 480 0.92 5.38 8.47
N GLY A 481 0.85 5.48 9.78
CA GLY A 481 1.77 4.77 10.68
C GLY A 481 1.09 3.90 11.75
N LEU A 482 -0.24 3.78 11.72
CA LEU A 482 -0.96 2.74 12.45
C LEU A 482 -1.55 1.74 11.47
N TYR A 483 -1.22 0.47 11.66
CA TYR A 483 -1.68 -0.65 10.82
C TYR A 483 -2.39 -1.69 11.69
N TRP A 484 -3.47 -2.27 11.14
CA TRP A 484 -4.27 -3.32 11.78
C TRP A 484 -5.05 -4.12 10.73
N PRO A 485 -5.34 -5.44 10.94
CA PRO A 485 -4.82 -6.31 12.00
C PRO A 485 -3.50 -6.97 11.62
N GLY A 486 -2.84 -7.62 12.59
CA GLY A 486 -1.68 -8.50 12.35
C GLY A 486 -0.40 -8.13 13.12
N GLY A 487 -0.38 -7.09 13.93
CA GLY A 487 0.76 -6.68 14.73
C GLY A 487 1.99 -6.39 13.88
N MET A 488 3.11 -7.09 14.10
CA MET A 488 4.30 -6.96 13.23
C MET A 488 4.05 -7.31 11.76
N ASN A 489 3.00 -8.05 11.46
CA ASN A 489 2.62 -8.42 10.10
C ASN A 489 1.50 -7.53 9.53
N ALA A 490 0.94 -6.61 10.33
CA ALA A 490 -0.09 -5.70 9.89
C ALA A 490 0.40 -4.86 8.71
N ASN A 491 -0.43 -4.73 7.67
CA ASN A 491 -0.06 -4.03 6.43
C ASN A 491 -1.23 -3.19 5.87
N ILE A 492 -2.29 -3.05 6.63
CA ILE A 492 -3.47 -2.27 6.25
C ILE A 492 -3.51 -1.01 7.11
N PRO A 493 -3.43 0.20 6.51
CA PRO A 493 -3.43 1.46 7.25
C PRO A 493 -4.77 1.71 7.93
N ALA A 494 -4.74 2.37 9.09
CA ALA A 494 -5.93 2.72 9.84
C ALA A 494 -5.89 4.11 10.47
N SER A 495 -4.72 4.76 10.54
CA SER A 495 -4.59 6.13 11.00
C SER A 495 -3.30 6.74 10.49
N PHE A 496 -3.40 7.95 9.94
CA PHE A 496 -2.27 8.69 9.39
C PHE A 496 -1.42 9.35 10.47
N ALA A 497 -2.07 10.04 11.43
CA ALA A 497 -1.38 10.72 12.51
C ALA A 497 -2.28 10.95 13.72
N ASP A 498 -1.71 10.97 14.91
CA ASP A 498 -2.39 11.43 16.11
C ASP A 498 -1.44 12.11 17.10
N GLY A 499 -2.01 12.81 18.05
CA GLY A 499 -1.26 13.44 19.10
C GLY A 499 -2.13 14.02 20.22
N ILE A 500 -1.46 14.52 21.25
CA ILE A 500 -2.10 15.15 22.40
C ILE A 500 -1.80 16.65 22.38
N LEU A 501 -2.87 17.44 22.46
CA LEU A 501 -2.81 18.89 22.59
C LEU A 501 -3.27 19.33 23.97
N TRP A 502 -2.76 20.46 24.40
CA TRP A 502 -3.26 21.18 25.56
C TRP A 502 -3.29 22.67 25.28
N GLY A 503 -4.24 23.34 25.91
CA GLY A 503 -4.41 24.77 25.82
C GLY A 503 -4.93 25.33 27.11
N GLY A 504 -4.46 26.53 27.47
CA GLY A 504 -4.89 27.22 28.68
C GLY A 504 -4.57 28.71 28.65
N ILE A 505 -4.86 29.41 29.75
CA ILE A 505 -4.69 30.85 29.90
C ILE A 505 -3.54 31.12 30.88
N ILE A 506 -2.51 31.81 30.40
CA ILE A 506 -1.41 32.33 31.22
C ILE A 506 -1.51 33.84 31.27
N GLY A 507 -1.82 34.39 32.44
CA GLY A 507 -2.12 35.80 32.57
C GLY A 507 -3.36 36.22 31.78
N ARG A 508 -3.17 36.78 30.58
CA ARG A 508 -4.25 37.15 29.65
C ARG A 508 -4.14 36.47 28.28
N GLU A 509 -3.08 35.67 28.10
CA GLU A 509 -2.76 35.04 26.81
C GLU A 509 -3.29 33.63 26.79
N ILE A 510 -3.92 33.26 25.67
CA ILE A 510 -4.22 31.87 25.33
C ILE A 510 -2.96 31.26 24.72
N ARG A 511 -2.52 30.12 25.25
CA ARG A 511 -1.41 29.36 24.72
C ARG A 511 -1.85 27.91 24.48
N VAL A 512 -1.46 27.39 23.33
CA VAL A 512 -1.72 26.00 22.91
C VAL A 512 -0.41 25.37 22.49
N ASN A 513 -0.18 24.15 22.92
CA ASN A 513 0.96 23.32 22.53
C ASN A 513 0.56 21.83 22.51
N GLY A 514 1.48 20.97 22.11
CA GLY A 514 1.29 19.53 22.01
C GLY A 514 1.76 18.98 20.69
N ALA A 515 1.15 17.91 20.20
CA ALA A 515 1.49 17.27 18.94
C ALA A 515 0.27 17.17 18.02
N THR A 516 0.40 17.64 16.78
CA THR A 516 -0.56 17.51 15.68
C THR A 516 0.21 17.56 14.35
N TYR A 517 -0.37 17.10 13.27
CA TYR A 517 0.17 17.24 11.91
C TYR A 517 1.67 16.88 11.81
N ARG A 518 2.14 15.88 12.55
CA ARG A 518 3.56 15.48 12.61
C ARG A 518 4.51 16.47 13.29
N TYR A 519 4.02 17.62 13.69
CA TYR A 519 4.74 18.61 14.50
C TYR A 519 4.37 18.43 15.97
N GLY A 520 5.33 18.58 16.84
CA GLY A 520 5.09 18.26 18.24
C GLY A 520 6.04 18.92 19.18
N LEU A 521 6.41 18.20 20.21
CA LEU A 521 7.22 18.64 21.31
C LEU A 521 8.70 18.47 21.04
N GLN A 522 9.54 19.11 21.85
CA GLN A 522 10.95 18.87 21.93
C GLN A 522 11.21 17.64 22.82
N PRO A 523 12.02 16.64 22.40
CA PRO A 523 12.42 15.52 23.24
C PRO A 523 13.18 15.95 24.50
N GLY A 524 13.00 15.21 25.59
CA GLY A 524 13.72 15.37 26.86
C GLY A 524 12.94 16.12 27.94
N PRO A 525 13.42 16.04 29.20
CA PRO A 525 12.79 16.69 30.34
C PRO A 525 13.07 18.20 30.40
N ILE A 526 12.29 18.89 31.22
CA ILE A 526 12.62 20.26 31.69
C ILE A 526 13.51 20.13 32.92
N LEU A 527 14.71 20.71 32.85
CA LEU A 527 15.69 20.68 33.90
C LEU A 527 15.26 21.53 35.11
N PRO A 528 15.87 21.34 36.30
CA PRO A 528 15.52 22.09 37.52
C PRO A 528 15.70 23.61 37.41
N ASP A 529 16.51 24.08 36.48
CA ASP A 529 16.72 25.51 36.21
C ASP A 529 15.64 26.10 35.26
N GLY A 530 14.71 25.28 34.82
CA GLY A 530 13.63 25.64 33.91
C GLY A 530 13.98 25.65 32.44
N THR A 531 15.17 25.20 32.06
CA THR A 531 15.58 25.04 30.65
C THR A 531 15.24 23.64 30.15
N ALA A 532 15.07 23.47 28.82
CA ALA A 532 14.95 22.15 28.22
C ALA A 532 16.31 21.43 28.21
N ASP A 533 16.29 20.13 28.39
CA ASP A 533 17.47 19.30 28.15
C ASP A 533 17.78 19.26 26.64
N ASP A 534 19.01 18.90 26.26
CA ASP A 534 19.42 18.76 24.86
C ASP A 534 18.61 17.64 24.19
N PRO A 535 17.78 17.93 23.18
CA PRO A 535 16.93 16.90 22.52
C PRO A 535 17.73 15.81 21.81
N ASN A 536 19.01 16.05 21.53
CA ASN A 536 19.86 15.11 20.82
C ASN A 536 20.62 14.15 21.75
N LYS A 537 20.46 14.31 23.06
CA LYS A 537 21.04 13.34 24.01
C LYS A 537 20.46 11.96 23.82
N GLU A 538 21.31 10.94 23.94
CA GLU A 538 20.90 9.55 23.86
C GLU A 538 19.87 9.17 24.93
N GLU A 539 19.96 9.77 26.12
CA GLU A 539 19.03 9.56 27.23
C GLU A 539 17.60 10.08 26.93
N ASN A 540 17.43 10.98 25.97
CA ASN A 540 16.13 11.55 25.56
C ASN A 540 15.44 10.76 24.41
N LYS A 541 15.85 9.51 24.23
CA LYS A 541 15.26 8.58 23.25
C LYS A 541 13.96 7.95 23.73
N LEU A 542 13.35 7.15 22.85
CA LEU A 542 12.29 6.23 23.21
C LEU A 542 12.87 4.94 23.80
N TYR A 543 12.50 4.63 25.03
CA TYR A 543 12.84 3.39 25.69
C TYR A 543 11.73 2.37 25.47
N LYS A 544 12.07 1.19 24.96
CA LYS A 544 11.13 0.10 24.74
C LYS A 544 11.60 -1.16 25.43
N LEU A 545 10.69 -1.83 26.13
CA LEU A 545 10.90 -3.15 26.70
C LEU A 545 9.78 -4.09 26.25
N LYS A 546 10.14 -5.34 26.03
CA LYS A 546 9.23 -6.42 25.70
C LYS A 546 9.22 -7.44 26.81
N LYS A 547 8.06 -8.03 27.09
CA LYS A 547 7.93 -9.16 28.01
C LYS A 547 8.82 -10.31 27.52
N ASP A 548 9.45 -11.02 28.44
CA ASP A 548 10.32 -12.17 28.17
C ASP A 548 11.49 -11.88 27.16
N TRP A 549 11.93 -10.63 27.03
CA TRP A 549 13.01 -10.24 26.14
C TRP A 549 14.32 -11.00 26.41
N GLN A 550 14.55 -11.45 27.67
CA GLN A 550 15.74 -12.23 28.03
C GLN A 550 15.80 -13.58 27.30
N SER A 551 14.65 -14.12 26.89
CA SER A 551 14.57 -15.39 26.15
C SER A 551 14.85 -15.26 24.65
N LEU A 552 15.02 -14.04 24.15
CA LEU A 552 15.38 -13.81 22.74
C LEU A 552 16.73 -14.43 22.40
N PRO A 553 16.94 -14.88 21.17
CA PRO A 553 18.27 -15.28 20.69
C PRO A 553 19.28 -14.15 20.86
N GLU A 554 20.56 -14.52 21.01
CA GLU A 554 21.63 -13.52 21.01
C GLU A 554 21.63 -12.76 19.67
N GLY A 555 21.71 -11.45 19.76
CA GLY A 555 21.66 -10.56 18.62
C GLY A 555 21.24 -9.15 19.00
N ILE A 556 21.15 -8.30 18.01
CA ILE A 556 20.96 -6.85 18.16
C ILE A 556 19.67 -6.49 18.93
N ASP A 557 18.58 -7.21 18.74
CA ASP A 557 17.33 -6.97 19.48
C ASP A 557 17.50 -7.18 20.96
N LYS A 558 18.14 -8.29 21.36
CA LYS A 558 18.40 -8.59 22.76
C LYS A 558 19.33 -7.57 23.39
N GLU A 559 20.37 -7.15 22.67
CA GLU A 559 21.31 -6.12 23.11
C GLU A 559 20.62 -4.79 23.37
N ILE A 560 19.67 -4.38 22.48
CA ILE A 560 18.90 -3.15 22.64
C ILE A 560 17.96 -3.24 23.84
N TYR A 561 17.24 -4.35 24.03
CA TYR A 561 16.39 -4.51 25.21
C TYR A 561 17.22 -4.54 26.50
N GLN A 562 18.38 -5.19 26.50
CA GLN A 562 19.29 -5.17 27.61
C GLN A 562 19.74 -3.74 27.94
N TYR A 563 20.17 -3.00 26.91
CA TYR A 563 20.58 -1.60 27.09
C TYR A 563 19.44 -0.74 27.65
N ASN A 564 18.21 -0.88 27.10
CA ASN A 564 17.05 -0.15 27.58
C ASN A 564 16.65 -0.53 29.01
N TYR A 565 16.79 -1.80 29.37
CA TYR A 565 16.55 -2.28 30.74
C TYR A 565 17.54 -1.70 31.74
N ASP A 566 18.83 -1.73 31.41
CA ASP A 566 19.89 -1.23 32.25
C ASP A 566 19.89 0.30 32.41
N ASN A 567 19.36 1.01 31.39
CA ASN A 567 19.31 2.46 31.38
C ASN A 567 17.86 3.01 31.48
N TRP A 568 16.93 2.21 32.02
CA TRP A 568 15.54 2.61 32.16
C TRP A 568 15.39 3.92 32.93
N PRO A 569 14.68 4.94 32.37
CA PRO A 569 14.66 6.30 32.92
C PRO A 569 13.59 6.47 34.01
N ALA A 570 13.65 5.65 35.07
CA ALA A 570 12.69 5.69 36.18
C ALA A 570 12.71 7.04 36.91
N GLU A 571 13.86 7.67 36.98
CA GLU A 571 14.05 9.04 37.55
C GLU A 571 13.28 10.11 36.75
N ASN A 572 13.00 9.86 35.48
CA ASN A 572 12.21 10.71 34.60
C ASN A 572 10.73 10.29 34.52
N GLY A 573 10.28 9.35 35.38
CA GLY A 573 8.89 8.93 35.51
C GLY A 573 8.51 7.65 34.77
N ALA A 574 9.47 6.92 34.18
CA ALA A 574 9.18 5.62 33.60
C ALA A 574 8.70 4.63 34.68
N PRO A 575 7.75 3.74 34.39
CA PRO A 575 7.19 2.81 35.35
C PRO A 575 8.23 1.82 35.85
N TRP A 576 8.24 1.58 37.19
CA TRP A 576 9.20 0.69 37.82
C TRP A 576 8.63 -0.03 39.07
N ILE A 577 9.22 -1.14 39.43
CA ILE A 577 8.85 -1.96 40.56
C ILE A 577 9.84 -1.66 41.70
N ASP A 578 9.30 -1.14 42.80
CA ASP A 578 10.04 -0.90 44.05
C ASP A 578 10.23 -2.24 44.75
N VAL A 579 11.42 -2.80 44.63
CA VAL A 579 11.78 -4.13 45.20
C VAL A 579 12.09 -4.06 46.67
N ASN A 580 12.73 -2.96 47.11
CA ASN A 580 13.15 -2.79 48.49
C ASN A 580 12.13 -2.03 49.37
N GLY A 581 11.09 -1.41 48.76
CA GLY A 581 10.00 -0.71 49.44
C GLY A 581 10.37 0.68 49.97
N ASP A 582 11.44 1.31 49.45
CA ASP A 582 11.91 2.60 49.93
C ASP A 582 11.34 3.80 49.15
N GLY A 583 10.66 3.56 48.06
CA GLY A 583 10.03 4.57 47.20
C GLY A 583 10.99 5.35 46.33
N ILE A 584 12.27 4.93 46.25
CA ILE A 584 13.33 5.56 45.45
C ILE A 584 13.94 4.53 44.49
N PHE A 585 13.90 4.84 43.18
CA PHE A 585 14.49 3.93 42.22
C PHE A 585 16.00 3.81 42.40
N THR A 586 16.46 2.59 42.68
CA THR A 586 17.89 2.25 42.81
C THR A 586 18.30 1.25 41.75
N ARG A 587 19.12 1.66 40.75
CA ARG A 587 19.61 0.77 39.69
C ARG A 587 20.30 -0.47 40.28
N GLY A 588 19.95 -1.63 39.69
CA GLY A 588 20.47 -2.92 40.13
C GLY A 588 19.77 -3.51 41.36
N VAL A 589 18.90 -2.77 42.04
CA VAL A 589 17.98 -3.22 43.10
C VAL A 589 16.56 -3.28 42.57
N ASP A 590 16.06 -2.15 42.10
CA ASP A 590 14.73 -2.01 41.53
C ASP A 590 14.70 -2.35 40.02
N LYS A 591 13.53 -2.59 39.49
CA LYS A 591 13.38 -3.14 38.15
C LYS A 591 12.43 -2.27 37.30
N PRO A 592 12.69 -2.10 36.01
CA PRO A 592 11.66 -1.60 35.10
C PRO A 592 10.36 -2.39 35.22
N GLU A 593 9.21 -1.71 35.21
CA GLU A 593 7.91 -2.36 35.11
C GLU A 593 7.52 -2.51 33.64
N ILE A 594 7.39 -3.75 33.20
CA ILE A 594 6.91 -4.06 31.84
C ILE A 594 5.42 -4.31 31.93
N ILE A 595 4.62 -3.38 31.37
CA ILE A 595 3.17 -3.45 31.39
C ILE A 595 2.70 -4.12 30.08
N GLY A 596 1.96 -5.24 30.20
CA GLY A 596 1.52 -6.01 29.03
C GLY A 596 2.63 -6.75 28.31
N GLU A 597 2.55 -6.87 26.99
CA GLU A 597 3.53 -7.56 26.14
C GLU A 597 4.70 -6.64 25.76
N GLU A 598 4.41 -5.35 25.59
CA GLU A 598 5.40 -4.30 25.30
C GLU A 598 5.09 -3.04 26.09
N THR A 599 6.14 -2.38 26.61
CA THR A 599 6.06 -1.06 27.23
C THR A 599 7.07 -0.14 26.59
N LEU A 600 6.61 1.03 26.18
CA LEU A 600 7.43 2.10 25.62
C LEU A 600 7.27 3.36 26.48
N PHE A 601 8.37 4.05 26.72
CA PHE A 601 8.39 5.28 27.53
C PHE A 601 9.30 6.34 26.92
N TYR A 602 8.87 7.60 27.00
CA TYR A 602 9.67 8.77 26.67
C TYR A 602 9.18 10.02 27.39
N VAL A 603 10.05 11.04 27.40
CA VAL A 603 9.75 12.38 27.94
C VAL A 603 9.93 13.41 26.84
N ALA A 604 9.05 14.39 26.81
CA ALA A 604 9.11 15.55 25.92
C ALA A 604 8.67 16.82 26.67
N ASN A 605 8.91 17.97 26.07
CA ASN A 605 8.49 19.25 26.63
C ASN A 605 8.07 20.24 25.51
N ASP A 606 7.42 21.30 25.91
CA ASP A 606 6.93 22.36 25.00
C ASP A 606 7.79 23.62 24.96
N LEU A 607 9.06 23.56 25.38
CA LEU A 607 9.92 24.74 25.47
C LEU A 607 10.51 25.23 24.16
N ASP A 608 10.47 24.44 23.07
CA ASP A 608 10.96 24.88 21.78
C ASP A 608 10.02 25.97 21.21
N THR A 609 10.49 27.21 21.29
CA THR A 609 9.75 28.38 20.80
C THR A 609 9.53 28.33 19.26
N THR A 610 10.45 27.69 18.52
CA THR A 610 10.34 27.58 17.07
C THR A 610 9.19 26.67 16.70
N ILE A 611 9.10 25.49 17.33
CA ILE A 611 8.01 24.54 17.12
C ILE A 611 6.67 25.15 17.53
N SER A 612 6.57 25.72 18.77
CA SER A 612 5.30 26.27 19.26
C SER A 612 4.80 27.45 18.45
N THR A 613 5.68 28.36 18.03
CA THR A 613 5.26 29.49 17.18
C THR A 613 4.95 29.07 15.75
N PHE A 614 5.70 28.11 15.17
CA PHE A 614 5.45 27.65 13.81
C PHE A 614 4.12 26.87 13.70
N THR A 615 3.79 26.06 14.71
CA THR A 615 2.59 25.23 14.67
C THR A 615 1.37 25.96 15.22
N TYR A 616 1.48 26.52 16.40
CA TYR A 616 0.31 27.05 17.12
C TYR A 616 0.26 28.58 17.18
N GLY A 617 1.31 29.27 16.79
CA GLY A 617 1.40 30.75 16.80
C GLY A 617 1.61 31.34 18.19
N GLY A 618 1.70 30.53 19.25
CA GLY A 618 1.82 30.95 20.65
C GLY A 618 3.21 30.66 21.23
N LEU A 619 3.46 31.23 22.42
CA LEU A 619 4.68 30.93 23.17
C LEU A 619 4.55 29.62 23.96
N PRO A 620 5.68 28.97 24.32
CA PRO A 620 5.71 27.84 25.24
C PRO A 620 4.94 28.09 26.54
N ILE A 621 4.44 27.03 27.12
CA ILE A 621 3.74 27.05 28.43
C ILE A 621 4.70 26.67 29.56
N GLY A 622 5.63 25.73 29.30
CA GLY A 622 6.54 25.15 30.28
C GLY A 622 6.04 23.83 30.85
N LEU A 623 5.41 23.03 30.01
CA LEU A 623 4.89 21.72 30.39
C LEU A 623 5.82 20.60 29.95
N GLU A 624 6.08 19.68 30.88
CA GLU A 624 6.75 18.41 30.63
C GLU A 624 5.69 17.33 30.40
N PHE A 625 5.88 16.56 29.34
CA PHE A 625 5.02 15.48 28.88
C PHE A 625 5.74 14.16 29.01
N GLN A 626 5.32 13.31 29.92
CA GLN A 626 5.81 11.95 30.09
C GLN A 626 4.78 10.97 29.56
N GLN A 627 5.15 10.13 28.62
CA GLN A 627 4.24 9.16 28.03
C GLN A 627 4.70 7.73 28.19
N THR A 628 3.82 6.88 28.71
CA THR A 628 3.97 5.41 28.70
C THR A 628 2.93 4.82 27.77
N LEU A 629 3.39 4.04 26.78
CA LEU A 629 2.54 3.27 25.89
C LEU A 629 2.70 1.79 26.19
N TYR A 630 1.61 1.03 26.16
CA TYR A 630 1.67 -0.41 26.36
C TYR A 630 0.52 -1.13 25.66
N ALA A 631 0.75 -2.43 25.37
CA ALA A 631 -0.18 -3.28 24.68
C ALA A 631 -0.30 -4.64 25.36
N TYR A 632 -1.51 -5.20 25.37
CA TYR A 632 -1.77 -6.57 25.85
C TYR A 632 -2.18 -7.44 24.68
N ASN A 633 -1.80 -8.72 24.68
CA ASN A 633 -2.20 -9.70 23.67
C ASN A 633 -3.20 -10.73 24.21
N THR A 634 -4.14 -10.30 25.05
CA THR A 634 -5.30 -11.12 25.43
C THR A 634 -6.42 -10.95 24.43
N SER A 635 -7.37 -11.88 24.41
CA SER A 635 -8.52 -11.85 23.47
C SER A 635 -9.32 -10.54 23.54
N GLU A 636 -9.42 -9.96 24.74
CA GLU A 636 -10.19 -8.74 25.00
C GLU A 636 -9.44 -7.46 24.61
N LEU A 637 -8.09 -7.49 24.71
CA LEU A 637 -7.25 -6.28 24.61
C LEU A 637 -6.30 -6.26 23.42
N LYS A 638 -6.22 -7.32 22.63
CA LYS A 638 -5.25 -7.47 21.54
C LYS A 638 -5.40 -6.43 20.41
N ASP A 639 -6.54 -5.76 20.33
CA ASP A 639 -6.80 -4.69 19.36
C ASP A 639 -6.80 -3.31 20.01
N ALA A 640 -6.08 -3.12 21.12
CA ALA A 640 -5.99 -1.86 21.84
C ALA A 640 -4.56 -1.54 22.26
N VAL A 641 -4.17 -0.27 22.16
CA VAL A 641 -2.94 0.32 22.70
C VAL A 641 -3.31 1.39 23.69
N PHE A 642 -2.72 1.33 24.87
CA PHE A 642 -2.95 2.29 25.96
C PHE A 642 -1.88 3.38 25.93
N LYS A 643 -2.30 4.64 26.08
CA LYS A 643 -1.46 5.83 26.22
C LYS A 643 -1.70 6.43 27.60
N LYS A 644 -0.77 6.22 28.52
CA LYS A 644 -0.75 6.86 29.83
C LYS A 644 0.14 8.10 29.75
N ILE A 645 -0.43 9.25 30.07
CA ILE A 645 0.20 10.56 29.99
C ILE A 645 0.32 11.13 31.39
N LYS A 646 1.49 11.62 31.76
CA LYS A 646 1.66 12.49 32.92
C LYS A 646 2.11 13.85 32.42
N LEU A 647 1.27 14.85 32.64
CA LEU A 647 1.55 16.22 32.25
C LEU A 647 1.93 17.02 33.50
N ILE A 648 3.10 17.66 33.51
CA ILE A 648 3.66 18.35 34.65
C ILE A 648 3.91 19.80 34.31
N ASN A 649 3.40 20.74 35.12
CA ASN A 649 3.75 22.13 34.97
C ASN A 649 5.10 22.42 35.65
N LYS A 650 6.16 22.50 34.86
CA LYS A 650 7.50 22.90 35.27
C LYS A 650 7.81 24.38 35.01
N GLY A 651 6.84 25.10 34.43
CA GLY A 651 6.90 26.54 34.26
C GLY A 651 6.67 27.31 35.56
N SER A 652 6.82 28.63 35.49
CA SER A 652 6.66 29.54 36.66
C SER A 652 5.24 30.05 36.84
N ASN A 653 4.32 29.79 35.90
CA ASN A 653 2.98 30.35 35.90
C ASN A 653 1.91 29.27 36.07
N THR A 654 0.82 29.58 36.75
CA THR A 654 -0.36 28.71 36.73
C THR A 654 -1.03 28.79 35.36
N VAL A 655 -1.33 27.63 34.79
CA VAL A 655 -2.15 27.51 33.58
C VAL A 655 -3.61 27.43 34.02
N ASN A 656 -4.37 28.47 33.75
CA ASN A 656 -5.78 28.55 34.13
C ASN A 656 -6.68 28.01 33.01
N LYS A 657 -7.80 27.40 33.39
CA LYS A 657 -8.83 26.86 32.46
C LYS A 657 -8.19 25.99 31.36
N MET A 658 -7.32 25.13 31.76
CA MET A 658 -6.62 24.23 30.86
C MET A 658 -7.56 23.16 30.33
N TYR A 659 -7.43 22.86 29.04
CA TYR A 659 -8.07 21.73 28.39
C TYR A 659 -6.97 20.83 27.85
N LEU A 660 -7.24 19.52 27.83
CA LEU A 660 -6.42 18.51 27.20
C LEU A 660 -7.26 17.82 26.13
N THR A 661 -6.68 17.60 24.98
CA THR A 661 -7.37 17.18 23.76
C THR A 661 -6.59 16.04 23.10
N TYR A 662 -7.30 15.02 22.67
CA TYR A 662 -6.78 14.04 21.72
C TYR A 662 -7.13 14.51 20.31
N TRP A 663 -6.14 14.67 19.45
CA TRP A 663 -6.27 14.98 18.04
C TRP A 663 -5.96 13.75 17.20
N SER A 664 -6.73 13.48 16.16
CA SER A 664 -6.47 12.40 15.21
C SER A 664 -6.81 12.77 13.78
N ASP A 665 -6.01 12.23 12.88
CA ASP A 665 -6.13 12.24 11.43
C ASP A 665 -6.15 10.78 11.00
N ASP A 666 -7.35 10.24 10.82
CA ASP A 666 -7.53 8.83 10.51
C ASP A 666 -7.71 8.64 9.01
N ASP A 667 -6.88 7.80 8.43
CA ASP A 667 -7.04 7.26 7.09
C ASP A 667 -7.37 5.78 7.26
N LEU A 668 -8.67 5.47 7.42
CA LEU A 668 -9.14 4.12 7.69
C LEU A 668 -9.29 3.31 6.39
N GLY A 669 -8.16 2.86 5.83
CA GLY A 669 -8.04 2.39 4.48
C GLY A 669 -7.98 3.56 3.51
N TYR A 670 -9.04 3.82 2.79
CA TYR A 670 -9.16 4.96 1.88
C TYR A 670 -9.73 6.20 2.59
N ALA A 671 -8.91 7.22 2.83
CA ALA A 671 -9.30 8.45 3.53
C ALA A 671 -10.52 9.19 2.93
N GLY A 672 -10.84 8.93 1.66
CA GLY A 672 -11.89 9.63 0.94
C GLY A 672 -13.33 9.21 1.29
N ASP A 673 -13.52 8.16 2.06
CA ASP A 673 -14.83 7.61 2.43
C ASP A 673 -15.09 7.62 3.95
N ASP A 674 -14.23 8.29 4.72
CA ASP A 674 -14.31 8.35 6.17
C ASP A 674 -15.40 9.28 6.71
N TYR A 675 -16.03 8.86 7.80
CA TYR A 675 -16.91 9.59 8.69
C TYR A 675 -16.42 9.54 10.13
N VAL A 676 -16.76 10.56 10.93
CA VAL A 676 -16.43 10.58 12.35
C VAL A 676 -17.68 10.63 13.23
N GLY A 677 -17.52 10.24 14.48
CA GLY A 677 -18.59 10.26 15.48
C GLY A 677 -18.06 10.36 16.91
N CYS A 678 -18.98 10.65 17.84
CA CYS A 678 -18.66 10.74 19.25
C CYS A 678 -19.75 10.04 20.08
N ASP A 679 -19.33 9.28 21.09
CA ASP A 679 -20.22 8.73 22.11
C ASP A 679 -19.86 9.31 23.46
N THR A 680 -20.71 10.23 23.95
CA THR A 680 -20.46 10.98 25.17
C THR A 680 -20.55 10.14 26.44
N LEU A 681 -21.34 9.05 26.43
CA LEU A 681 -21.49 8.15 27.57
C LEU A 681 -20.23 7.27 27.73
N LEU A 682 -19.62 6.91 26.63
CA LEU A 682 -18.42 6.10 26.61
C LEU A 682 -17.13 6.93 26.62
N ASN A 683 -17.21 8.27 26.65
CA ASN A 683 -16.04 9.15 26.47
C ASN A 683 -15.22 8.76 25.22
N LEU A 684 -15.89 8.50 24.10
CA LEU A 684 -15.33 7.91 22.89
C LEU A 684 -15.50 8.83 21.70
N GLY A 685 -14.40 9.08 20.98
CA GLY A 685 -14.41 9.57 19.60
C GLY A 685 -14.03 8.43 18.64
N TYR A 686 -14.61 8.38 17.43
CA TYR A 686 -14.36 7.28 16.50
C TYR A 686 -14.48 7.70 15.04
N THR A 687 -13.77 6.96 14.18
CA THR A 687 -13.81 7.08 12.70
C THR A 687 -14.32 5.77 12.12
N TYR A 688 -15.11 5.83 11.04
CA TYR A 688 -15.70 4.70 10.34
C TYR A 688 -15.97 5.05 8.88
N ASN A 689 -15.94 4.07 7.97
CA ASN A 689 -16.24 4.30 6.56
C ASN A 689 -17.71 4.66 6.32
N GLY A 690 -17.96 5.57 5.39
CA GLY A 690 -19.30 6.07 5.04
C GLY A 690 -20.20 5.02 4.39
N ASP A 691 -19.65 3.97 3.80
CA ASP A 691 -20.40 2.84 3.27
C ASP A 691 -19.76 1.48 3.67
N ASN A 692 -20.17 0.38 3.05
CA ASN A 692 -19.73 -0.95 3.45
C ASN A 692 -18.56 -1.49 2.62
N TYR A 693 -17.87 -0.65 1.88
CA TYR A 693 -16.74 -1.07 1.05
C TYR A 693 -15.64 -0.02 1.09
N ASP A 694 -14.46 -0.41 1.52
CA ASP A 694 -13.26 0.42 1.48
C ASP A 694 -12.46 0.10 0.18
N GLU A 695 -12.21 1.09 -0.64
CA GLU A 695 -11.61 0.96 -1.96
C GLU A 695 -10.14 0.55 -1.94
N ASP A 696 -9.40 0.94 -0.91
CA ASP A 696 -7.94 0.73 -0.89
C ASP A 696 -7.51 -0.57 -0.22
N SER A 697 -8.09 -0.93 0.92
CA SER A 697 -7.42 -1.89 1.79
C SER A 697 -8.32 -2.89 2.49
N TYR A 698 -9.41 -2.44 3.13
CA TYR A 698 -10.26 -3.30 3.94
C TYR A 698 -11.34 -4.03 3.15
N ALA A 699 -11.67 -3.56 1.94
CA ALA A 699 -12.75 -4.09 1.10
C ALA A 699 -14.11 -4.13 1.85
N GLU A 700 -14.86 -5.24 1.77
CA GLU A 700 -16.16 -5.38 2.43
C GLU A 700 -16.04 -5.35 3.95
N ALA A 701 -17.04 -4.76 4.61
CA ALA A 701 -17.14 -4.64 6.05
C ALA A 701 -15.92 -3.95 6.71
N PRO A 702 -15.59 -2.71 6.34
CA PRO A 702 -14.47 -1.98 6.94
C PRO A 702 -14.61 -1.84 8.45
N PRO A 703 -13.49 -1.77 9.21
CA PRO A 703 -13.53 -1.61 10.65
C PRO A 703 -13.98 -0.21 11.08
N ALA A 704 -14.03 0.01 12.39
CA ALA A 704 -14.05 1.33 13.00
C ALA A 704 -12.86 1.45 13.95
N ILE A 705 -12.29 2.67 14.05
CA ILE A 705 -11.20 3.01 14.96
C ILE A 705 -11.70 3.99 16.02
N GLY A 706 -11.32 3.80 17.28
CA GLY A 706 -11.77 4.62 18.39
C GLY A 706 -10.66 5.12 19.30
N ARG A 707 -10.91 6.28 19.94
CA ARG A 707 -10.11 6.84 21.04
C ARG A 707 -11.02 7.05 22.23
N VAL A 708 -10.74 6.35 23.31
CA VAL A 708 -11.53 6.40 24.53
C VAL A 708 -10.73 7.01 25.66
N LEU A 709 -11.31 7.98 26.39
CA LEU A 709 -10.74 8.53 27.60
C LEU A 709 -11.11 7.62 28.79
N LEU A 710 -10.14 6.87 29.29
CA LEU A 710 -10.30 5.97 30.43
C LEU A 710 -10.09 6.64 31.78
N GLN A 711 -9.17 7.61 31.83
CA GLN A 711 -8.90 8.43 33.02
C GLN A 711 -8.65 9.87 32.59
N GLY A 712 -9.56 10.75 32.93
CA GLY A 712 -9.38 12.18 32.72
C GLY A 712 -8.70 12.89 33.89
N PRO A 713 -8.38 14.18 33.71
CA PRO A 713 -7.80 15.01 34.78
C PRO A 713 -8.61 14.99 36.07
N VAL A 714 -7.93 15.11 37.19
CA VAL A 714 -8.54 15.05 38.52
C VAL A 714 -8.71 16.48 39.08
N VAL A 715 -9.94 16.79 39.49
CA VAL A 715 -10.27 18.06 40.11
C VAL A 715 -11.00 17.86 41.45
N ALA A 716 -10.85 18.82 42.35
CA ALA A 716 -11.56 18.79 43.61
C ALA A 716 -13.09 18.78 43.40
N SER A 717 -13.80 17.85 44.04
CA SER A 717 -15.26 17.73 43.96
C SER A 717 -15.77 17.07 45.24
N LYS A 718 -16.43 17.83 46.06
CA LYS A 718 -16.90 17.39 47.36
C LYS A 718 -17.89 16.23 47.22
N TYR A 719 -17.64 15.13 47.93
CA TYR A 719 -18.39 13.87 47.92
C TYR A 719 -18.23 12.97 46.72
N ASP A 720 -17.42 13.35 45.73
CA ASP A 720 -17.05 12.47 44.63
C ASP A 720 -15.77 11.64 44.97
N THR A 721 -15.51 10.63 44.19
CA THR A 721 -14.33 9.83 44.28
C THR A 721 -13.67 9.75 42.91
N ALA A 722 -12.46 10.27 42.78
CA ALA A 722 -11.64 10.10 41.62
C ALA A 722 -10.88 8.78 41.67
N ARG A 723 -10.50 8.25 40.51
CA ARG A 723 -9.64 7.09 40.41
C ARG A 723 -8.39 7.45 39.64
N VAL A 724 -7.23 7.18 40.20
CA VAL A 724 -5.92 7.44 39.58
C VAL A 724 -5.05 6.20 39.72
N ASN A 725 -4.63 5.61 38.60
CA ASN A 725 -3.79 4.42 38.59
C ASN A 725 -4.34 3.29 39.51
N GLY A 726 -5.63 3.05 39.48
CA GLY A 726 -6.32 2.04 40.29
C GLY A 726 -6.59 2.43 41.76
N LYS A 727 -6.10 3.60 42.23
CA LYS A 727 -6.35 4.09 43.60
C LYS A 727 -7.49 5.09 43.63
N GLU A 728 -8.35 4.98 44.62
CA GLU A 728 -9.47 5.91 44.85
C GLU A 728 -9.04 7.12 45.70
N ILE A 729 -9.42 8.30 45.26
CA ILE A 729 -9.15 9.58 45.95
C ILE A 729 -10.48 10.24 46.28
N LEU A 730 -10.81 10.34 47.57
CA LEU A 730 -12.07 10.92 48.06
C LEU A 730 -12.07 12.47 47.92
N ASN A 731 -13.22 13.05 47.65
CA ASN A 731 -13.44 14.47 47.40
C ASN A 731 -12.77 15.02 46.15
N TYR A 732 -12.52 14.16 45.19
CA TYR A 732 -12.07 14.49 43.84
C TYR A 732 -12.89 13.72 42.81
N LYS A 733 -12.90 14.20 41.58
CA LYS A 733 -13.49 13.49 40.42
C LYS A 733 -12.56 13.52 39.24
N ASN A 734 -12.64 12.50 38.38
CA ASN A 734 -12.06 12.53 37.04
C ASN A 734 -13.01 13.33 36.11
N LEU A 735 -12.45 14.24 35.34
CA LEU A 735 -13.19 14.94 34.31
C LEU A 735 -13.45 14.00 33.11
N PRO A 736 -14.69 13.91 32.61
CA PRO A 736 -15.02 13.18 31.39
C PRO A 736 -14.64 14.00 30.15
N LEU A 737 -14.95 13.51 28.97
CA LEU A 737 -15.02 14.34 27.78
C LEU A 737 -16.07 15.43 27.95
N ILE A 738 -15.74 16.63 27.50
CA ILE A 738 -16.64 17.79 27.58
C ILE A 738 -16.95 18.37 26.21
N SER A 739 -16.23 18.00 25.19
CA SER A 739 -16.47 18.43 23.83
C SER A 739 -15.88 17.43 22.81
N SER A 740 -16.47 17.43 21.62
CA SER A 740 -15.91 16.88 20.40
C SER A 740 -16.03 17.89 19.26
N PHE A 741 -15.05 17.93 18.39
CA PHE A 741 -15.07 18.74 17.18
C PHE A 741 -14.40 17.93 16.05
N PHE A 742 -14.66 18.32 14.81
CA PHE A 742 -14.09 17.64 13.64
C PHE A 742 -13.75 18.64 12.56
N TYR A 743 -12.87 18.24 11.64
CA TYR A 743 -12.42 19.10 10.57
C TYR A 743 -12.72 18.46 9.21
N ILE A 744 -13.12 19.33 8.25
CA ILE A 744 -13.38 18.96 6.85
C ILE A 744 -12.56 19.88 5.97
N GLY A 745 -11.72 19.34 5.11
CA GLY A 745 -10.95 20.11 4.16
C GLY A 745 -11.83 20.99 3.29
N GLY A 746 -11.53 22.30 3.25
CA GLY A 746 -12.31 23.29 2.47
C GLY A 746 -13.61 23.77 3.10
N SER A 747 -14.04 23.28 4.27
CA SER A 747 -15.21 23.78 4.99
C SER A 747 -14.94 25.15 5.57
N ALA A 748 -15.93 26.06 5.48
CA ALA A 748 -15.85 27.38 6.10
C ALA A 748 -16.10 27.33 7.62
N THR A 749 -16.90 26.37 8.08
CA THR A 749 -17.33 26.21 9.48
C THR A 749 -16.47 25.20 10.23
N TYR A 750 -16.24 24.04 9.63
CA TYR A 750 -15.52 22.91 10.23
C TYR A 750 -14.09 22.80 9.64
N ARG A 751 -13.41 23.93 9.51
CA ARG A 751 -12.05 24.01 8.99
C ARG A 751 -11.01 23.80 10.09
N ASP A 752 -9.83 23.33 9.69
CA ASP A 752 -8.67 23.30 10.56
C ASP A 752 -8.31 24.71 11.07
N PRO A 753 -7.79 24.84 12.30
CA PRO A 753 -7.24 26.07 12.81
C PRO A 753 -6.05 26.57 11.97
N ASP A 754 -5.87 27.86 11.88
CA ASP A 754 -4.73 28.47 11.18
C ASP A 754 -3.42 28.17 11.93
N LEU A 755 -2.40 27.70 11.22
CA LEU A 755 -1.11 27.39 11.81
C LEU A 755 -0.18 28.60 11.79
N GLY A 756 0.74 28.67 12.76
CA GLY A 756 1.82 29.65 12.79
C GLY A 756 1.41 31.10 13.09
N ILE A 757 0.20 31.35 13.53
CA ILE A 757 -0.31 32.67 13.90
C ILE A 757 -1.04 32.61 15.25
N ILE A 758 -1.01 33.74 16.01
CA ILE A 758 -1.65 33.85 17.34
C ILE A 758 -3.13 33.50 17.28
N ALA A 759 -3.85 33.92 16.24
CA ALA A 759 -5.25 33.55 16.05
C ALA A 759 -5.47 32.04 16.00
N GLY A 760 -4.51 31.26 15.52
CA GLY A 760 -4.57 29.79 15.51
C GLY A 760 -4.65 29.19 16.91
N SER A 761 -3.86 29.71 17.88
CA SER A 761 -3.96 29.29 19.29
C SER A 761 -5.38 29.52 19.84
N GLU A 762 -6.01 30.69 19.54
CA GLU A 762 -7.38 30.98 19.96
C GLU A 762 -8.38 30.03 19.29
N GLN A 763 -8.19 29.71 18.01
CA GLN A 763 -9.05 28.80 17.25
C GLN A 763 -8.99 27.38 17.82
N PHE A 764 -7.79 26.83 18.05
CA PHE A 764 -7.62 25.53 18.73
C PHE A 764 -8.28 25.53 20.10
N TYR A 765 -8.06 26.57 20.91
CA TYR A 765 -8.63 26.68 22.25
C TYR A 765 -10.16 26.79 22.22
N ASN A 766 -10.75 27.43 21.21
CA ASN A 766 -12.19 27.48 21.00
C ASN A 766 -12.74 26.09 20.67
N ASN A 767 -12.09 25.33 19.76
CA ASN A 767 -12.49 23.97 19.44
C ASN A 767 -12.41 23.03 20.66
N MET A 768 -11.36 23.14 21.50
CA MET A 768 -11.24 22.41 22.77
C MET A 768 -12.41 22.66 23.73
N LYS A 769 -12.99 23.86 23.72
CA LYS A 769 -14.18 24.22 24.54
C LYS A 769 -15.49 23.72 23.94
N GLY A 770 -15.49 23.16 22.74
CA GLY A 770 -16.70 22.82 21.99
C GLY A 770 -17.36 24.08 21.37
N LEU A 771 -16.54 24.93 20.75
CA LEU A 771 -16.98 26.11 19.97
C LEU A 771 -16.38 25.98 18.56
N ILE A 772 -16.98 26.68 17.60
CA ILE A 772 -16.39 26.85 16.27
C ILE A 772 -15.10 27.70 16.41
N TRP A 773 -14.20 27.63 15.43
CA TRP A 773 -12.90 28.29 15.43
C TRP A 773 -12.97 29.81 15.77
N ASP A 774 -14.06 30.51 15.40
CA ASP A 774 -14.28 31.94 15.67
C ASP A 774 -14.91 32.22 17.05
N GLY A 775 -15.11 31.19 17.88
CA GLY A 775 -15.70 31.30 19.21
C GLY A 775 -17.23 31.26 19.24
N THR A 776 -17.90 31.10 18.12
CA THR A 776 -19.36 30.93 18.07
C THR A 776 -19.77 29.51 18.51
N PRO A 777 -20.98 29.36 19.11
CA PRO A 777 -21.47 28.06 19.52
C PRO A 777 -21.69 27.12 18.33
N ILE A 778 -21.36 25.83 18.51
CA ILE A 778 -21.78 24.77 17.62
C ILE A 778 -23.28 24.59 17.73
N ILE A 779 -23.99 24.55 16.61
CA ILE A 779 -25.44 24.33 16.57
C ILE A 779 -25.74 22.95 16.01
N ASP A 780 -26.37 22.10 16.80
CA ASP A 780 -26.88 20.83 16.35
C ASP A 780 -27.88 21.02 15.19
N PRO A 781 -27.63 20.50 13.99
CA PRO A 781 -28.48 20.76 12.82
C PRO A 781 -29.88 20.15 12.94
N ASN A 782 -30.08 19.16 13.77
CA ASN A 782 -31.37 18.50 13.98
C ASN A 782 -32.23 19.25 15.04
N THR A 783 -31.64 19.56 16.19
CA THR A 783 -32.34 20.18 17.30
C THR A 783 -32.37 21.73 17.24
N LYS A 784 -31.46 22.32 16.44
CA LYS A 784 -31.20 23.76 16.36
C LYS A 784 -30.77 24.38 17.70
N GLN A 785 -30.26 23.58 18.63
CA GLN A 785 -29.77 24.03 19.93
C GLN A 785 -28.23 24.05 19.95
N PRO A 786 -27.62 24.94 20.76
CA PRO A 786 -26.19 24.87 21.00
C PRO A 786 -25.76 23.54 21.61
N THR A 787 -24.67 23.01 21.13
CA THR A 787 -24.01 21.78 21.67
C THR A 787 -22.52 22.02 21.80
N LYS A 788 -21.85 21.22 22.60
CA LYS A 788 -20.38 21.14 22.65
C LYS A 788 -19.83 19.89 21.95
N PHE A 789 -20.72 19.02 21.53
CA PHE A 789 -20.36 17.74 20.92
C PHE A 789 -20.88 17.69 19.48
N CYS A 790 -19.97 17.77 18.53
CA CYS A 790 -20.28 17.48 17.14
C CYS A 790 -20.53 15.97 16.99
N LEU A 791 -21.49 15.63 16.12
CA LEU A 791 -21.70 14.25 15.65
C LEU A 791 -21.87 13.24 16.81
N ALA A 792 -22.54 13.67 17.90
CA ALA A 792 -22.83 12.84 19.06
C ALA A 792 -24.13 12.01 18.92
N GLY A 793 -24.66 11.87 17.71
CA GLY A 793 -25.75 10.95 17.40
C GLY A 793 -25.26 9.51 17.26
N ASP A 794 -26.19 8.61 17.07
CA ASP A 794 -25.91 7.17 16.96
C ASP A 794 -26.22 6.65 15.56
N PRO A 795 -25.19 6.40 14.71
CA PRO A 795 -25.39 5.82 13.38
C PRO A 795 -26.02 4.42 13.42
N VAL A 796 -25.75 3.65 14.48
CA VAL A 796 -26.25 2.27 14.64
C VAL A 796 -27.77 2.24 14.79
N ASN A 797 -28.29 3.16 15.63
CA ASN A 797 -29.74 3.29 15.86
C ASN A 797 -30.39 4.38 14.98
N ALA A 798 -29.61 4.99 14.08
CA ALA A 798 -30.03 6.08 13.20
C ALA A 798 -30.73 7.25 13.98
N THR A 799 -30.11 7.69 15.10
CA THR A 799 -30.67 8.72 15.97
C THR A 799 -29.72 9.87 16.22
N GLY A 800 -30.27 11.09 16.33
CA GLY A 800 -29.50 12.29 16.61
C GLY A 800 -28.66 12.81 15.43
N TRP A 801 -27.65 13.59 15.73
CA TRP A 801 -26.74 14.18 14.75
C TRP A 801 -25.52 13.27 14.54
N TYR A 802 -25.47 12.58 13.42
CA TYR A 802 -24.35 11.75 12.95
C TYR A 802 -24.12 11.98 11.44
N GLU A 803 -22.95 11.70 10.92
CA GLU A 803 -22.64 11.91 9.49
C GLU A 803 -23.51 11.09 8.56
N GLY A 804 -23.64 11.52 7.31
CA GLY A 804 -24.53 10.90 6.34
C GLY A 804 -26.00 11.21 6.63
N LYS A 805 -26.83 10.20 6.80
CA LYS A 805 -28.29 10.34 6.97
C LYS A 805 -28.71 11.12 8.23
N GLY A 806 -27.89 11.14 9.24
CA GLY A 806 -28.14 11.88 10.49
C GLY A 806 -27.79 13.36 10.39
N TRP A 807 -27.22 13.80 9.29
CA TRP A 807 -26.88 15.21 9.04
C TRP A 807 -27.42 15.67 7.70
N PRO A 808 -28.71 16.00 7.58
CA PRO A 808 -29.30 16.51 6.34
C PRO A 808 -28.61 17.78 5.87
N GLY A 809 -28.02 17.74 4.65
CA GLY A 809 -27.25 18.85 4.10
C GLY A 809 -25.81 18.94 4.62
N GLY A 810 -25.31 17.90 5.29
CA GLY A 810 -23.90 17.72 5.62
C GLY A 810 -23.06 17.31 4.41
N ASP A 811 -21.76 17.28 4.60
CA ASP A 811 -20.80 16.90 3.55
C ASP A 811 -20.78 15.38 3.32
N PHE A 812 -20.34 15.00 2.12
CA PHE A 812 -20.07 13.59 1.79
C PHE A 812 -18.87 13.04 2.59
N PRO A 813 -18.70 11.71 2.68
CA PRO A 813 -17.51 11.12 3.28
C PRO A 813 -16.25 11.66 2.59
N ASN A 814 -15.21 11.89 3.36
CA ASN A 814 -13.92 12.39 2.87
C ASN A 814 -12.90 12.33 4.01
N ASP A 815 -11.65 12.73 3.75
CA ASP A 815 -10.62 12.93 4.78
C ASP A 815 -11.18 13.77 5.95
N ARG A 816 -11.17 13.17 7.15
CA ARG A 816 -11.70 13.70 8.39
C ARG A 816 -10.63 13.70 9.48
N ARG A 817 -10.53 14.85 10.15
CA ARG A 817 -9.79 14.97 11.40
C ARG A 817 -10.75 15.22 12.53
N MET A 818 -10.43 14.70 13.72
CA MET A 818 -11.27 14.96 14.88
C MET A 818 -10.47 15.28 16.13
N ILE A 819 -11.15 15.95 17.07
CA ILE A 819 -10.66 16.15 18.42
C ILE A 819 -11.72 15.78 19.44
N ILE A 820 -11.27 15.22 20.56
CA ILE A 820 -12.07 15.01 21.78
C ILE A 820 -11.33 15.63 22.95
N SER A 821 -12.04 16.41 23.78
CA SER A 821 -11.40 17.23 24.80
C SER A 821 -11.98 17.01 26.19
N THR A 822 -11.11 17.11 27.20
CA THR A 822 -11.45 17.05 28.62
C THR A 822 -10.93 18.31 29.31
N GLY A 823 -11.60 18.71 30.41
CA GLY A 823 -11.32 19.98 31.13
C GLY A 823 -12.59 20.73 31.51
N PRO A 824 -12.53 22.01 31.90
CA PRO A 824 -11.31 22.73 32.27
C PRO A 824 -10.79 22.35 33.66
N PHE A 825 -9.50 22.51 33.85
CA PHE A 825 -8.82 22.44 35.15
C PHE A 825 -7.71 23.50 35.22
N ASP A 826 -7.24 23.80 36.42
CA ASP A 826 -6.08 24.65 36.61
C ASP A 826 -4.87 23.79 36.95
N LEU A 827 -3.67 24.19 36.51
CA LEU A 827 -2.43 23.47 36.75
C LEU A 827 -1.36 24.47 37.26
N ALA A 828 -1.12 24.48 38.57
CA ALA A 828 -0.14 25.34 39.19
C ALA A 828 1.31 24.82 38.96
N PRO A 829 2.33 25.69 39.12
CA PRO A 829 3.72 25.25 39.08
C PRO A 829 4.01 24.07 40.01
N GLY A 830 4.61 23.03 39.50
CA GLY A 830 4.91 21.77 40.20
C GLY A 830 3.76 20.77 40.26
N GLU A 831 2.55 21.13 39.89
CA GLU A 831 1.42 20.19 39.82
C GLU A 831 1.48 19.31 38.56
N SER A 832 0.84 18.17 38.65
CA SER A 832 0.70 17.22 37.52
C SER A 832 -0.69 16.62 37.41
N GLN A 833 -1.02 16.15 36.22
CA GLN A 833 -2.22 15.36 35.92
C GLN A 833 -1.82 14.06 35.23
N ASP A 834 -2.45 12.96 35.66
CA ASP A 834 -2.34 11.64 35.02
C ASP A 834 -3.59 11.38 34.19
N ILE A 835 -3.42 11.19 32.89
CA ILE A 835 -4.50 10.98 31.93
C ILE A 835 -4.25 9.67 31.17
N VAL A 836 -5.30 8.93 30.87
CA VAL A 836 -5.18 7.67 30.11
C VAL A 836 -6.20 7.64 29.00
N PHE A 837 -5.70 7.43 27.78
CA PHE A 837 -6.48 7.08 26.60
C PHE A 837 -6.17 5.65 26.16
N ALA A 838 -7.08 5.05 25.40
CA ALA A 838 -6.79 3.89 24.59
C ALA A 838 -7.20 4.16 23.13
N ILE A 839 -6.35 3.71 22.19
CA ILE A 839 -6.64 3.60 20.77
C ILE A 839 -6.99 2.15 20.51
N PHE A 840 -8.06 1.88 19.78
CA PHE A 840 -8.50 0.51 19.54
C PHE A 840 -9.36 0.41 18.28
N LEU A 841 -9.40 -0.80 17.71
CA LEU A 841 -10.17 -1.08 16.51
C LEU A 841 -11.13 -2.24 16.75
N ALA A 842 -12.21 -2.24 15.96
CA ALA A 842 -13.14 -3.36 15.91
C ALA A 842 -13.75 -3.47 14.50
N ARG A 843 -14.02 -4.70 14.08
CA ARG A 843 -14.61 -5.01 12.77
C ARG A 843 -15.86 -5.86 12.99
N GLY A 844 -16.93 -5.48 12.33
CA GLY A 844 -18.22 -6.16 12.35
C GLY A 844 -18.52 -6.88 11.04
N THR A 845 -19.82 -7.08 10.78
CA THR A 845 -20.33 -7.67 9.53
C THR A 845 -20.56 -6.63 8.42
N ASP A 846 -20.54 -5.37 8.78
CA ASP A 846 -20.65 -4.21 7.91
C ASP A 846 -20.09 -2.97 8.64
N ASN A 847 -19.93 -1.85 7.95
CA ASN A 847 -19.38 -0.61 8.51
C ASN A 847 -20.16 -0.12 9.76
N ILE A 848 -21.48 -0.20 9.77
CA ILE A 848 -22.32 0.22 10.91
C ILE A 848 -22.22 -0.78 12.07
N ASN A 849 -22.16 -2.07 11.79
CA ASN A 849 -21.93 -3.09 12.81
C ASN A 849 -20.52 -2.98 13.41
N SER A 850 -19.54 -2.50 12.64
CA SER A 850 -18.20 -2.21 13.16
C SER A 850 -18.23 -1.15 14.26
N ILE A 851 -19.09 -0.12 14.16
CA ILE A 851 -19.31 0.85 15.23
C ILE A 851 -19.91 0.18 16.48
N SER A 852 -20.89 -0.74 16.29
CA SER A 852 -21.47 -1.50 17.41
C SER A 852 -20.39 -2.28 18.16
N LYS A 853 -19.53 -2.99 17.41
CA LYS A 853 -18.40 -3.76 17.97
C LYS A 853 -17.37 -2.87 18.65
N LEU A 854 -17.11 -1.69 18.09
CA LEU A 854 -16.24 -0.71 18.70
C LEU A 854 -16.78 -0.20 20.04
N LYS A 855 -18.07 0.11 20.13
CA LYS A 855 -18.73 0.54 21.37
C LYS A 855 -18.73 -0.58 22.43
N GLU A 856 -19.00 -1.83 22.05
CA GLU A 856 -18.87 -2.99 22.93
C GLU A 856 -17.45 -3.07 23.52
N LYS A 857 -16.44 -2.94 22.69
CA LYS A 857 -15.03 -2.96 23.09
C LYS A 857 -14.65 -1.78 23.99
N ALA A 858 -15.19 -0.58 23.75
CA ALA A 858 -15.01 0.57 24.63
C ALA A 858 -15.53 0.29 26.04
N VAL A 859 -16.69 -0.38 26.17
CA VAL A 859 -17.22 -0.82 27.46
C VAL A 859 -16.23 -1.77 28.15
N ASP A 860 -15.69 -2.74 27.45
CA ASP A 860 -14.74 -3.69 28.01
C ASP A 860 -13.43 -3.02 28.46
N LEU A 861 -12.92 -2.04 27.69
CA LEU A 861 -11.78 -1.22 28.07
C LEU A 861 -12.05 -0.41 29.35
N HIS A 862 -13.24 0.16 29.50
CA HIS A 862 -13.62 0.84 30.74
C HIS A 862 -13.74 -0.12 31.92
N LYS A 863 -14.32 -1.31 31.74
CA LYS A 863 -14.36 -2.36 32.77
C LYS A 863 -12.95 -2.78 33.18
N PHE A 864 -12.08 -3.04 32.22
CA PHE A 864 -10.67 -3.35 32.47
C PHE A 864 -9.99 -2.26 33.28
N TRP A 865 -10.23 -0.98 32.95
CA TRP A 865 -9.70 0.16 33.69
C TRP A 865 -10.36 0.34 35.07
N GLY A 866 -11.47 -0.36 35.32
CA GLY A 866 -12.25 -0.29 36.55
C GLY A 866 -13.20 0.89 36.62
N ASN A 867 -13.55 1.48 35.48
CA ASN A 867 -14.57 2.53 35.41
C ASN A 867 -15.98 1.96 35.52
N LYS A 868 -16.84 2.68 36.24
CA LYS A 868 -18.29 2.36 36.28
C LYS A 868 -18.94 3.06 35.09
N ILE A 869 -19.35 2.30 34.08
CA ILE A 869 -20.09 2.84 32.93
C ILE A 869 -21.57 2.59 33.12
N LEU A 870 -22.35 3.63 32.97
CA LEU A 870 -23.79 3.53 32.86
C LEU A 870 -24.16 3.24 31.40
N THR A 871 -24.15 1.97 31.00
CA THR A 871 -24.53 1.57 29.66
C THR A 871 -26.02 1.26 29.58
N ASN A 872 -26.70 1.79 28.57
CA ASN A 872 -28.04 1.37 28.19
C ASN A 872 -28.01 0.08 27.32
N ILE A 873 -26.87 -0.59 27.21
CA ILE A 873 -26.75 -1.84 26.48
C ILE A 873 -27.34 -2.94 27.36
N ASN A 874 -28.37 -3.61 26.88
CA ASN A 874 -28.97 -4.78 27.50
C ASN A 874 -27.92 -5.90 27.60
N GLU A 875 -27.12 -5.91 28.65
CA GLU A 875 -26.28 -7.05 28.99
C GLU A 875 -27.15 -8.17 29.50
N THR A 876 -27.28 -9.23 28.75
CA THR A 876 -27.83 -10.52 29.16
C THR A 876 -26.79 -11.32 29.94
N GLU A 877 -26.25 -10.76 31.00
CA GLU A 877 -25.70 -11.50 32.16
C GLU A 877 -25.87 -10.61 33.40
N THR A 878 -27.06 -10.64 33.94
CA THR A 878 -27.40 -9.93 35.16
C THR A 878 -26.94 -10.76 36.33
N GLU A 879 -26.02 -10.26 37.14
CA GLU A 879 -26.10 -10.55 38.57
C GLU A 879 -27.48 -10.04 39.00
N ILE A 880 -28.38 -10.95 39.29
CA ILE A 880 -29.72 -10.62 39.75
C ILE A 880 -29.53 -9.97 41.13
N PRO A 881 -29.96 -8.69 41.34
CA PRO A 881 -29.80 -8.04 42.64
C PRO A 881 -30.43 -8.86 43.74
N GLU A 882 -29.79 -8.93 44.88
CA GLU A 882 -30.30 -9.65 46.05
C GLU A 882 -31.34 -8.85 46.84
N GLU A 883 -31.34 -7.49 46.67
CA GLU A 883 -32.23 -6.60 47.42
C GLU A 883 -32.85 -5.49 46.57
N TYR A 884 -34.02 -5.00 46.97
CA TYR A 884 -34.60 -3.78 46.42
C TYR A 884 -33.79 -2.57 46.82
N SER A 885 -33.54 -1.66 45.90
CA SER A 885 -32.94 -0.37 46.20
C SER A 885 -33.55 0.76 45.38
N LEU A 886 -33.44 1.97 45.87
CA LEU A 886 -33.72 3.21 45.15
C LEU A 886 -32.57 4.15 45.42
N SER A 887 -31.76 4.48 44.41
CA SER A 887 -30.60 5.35 44.55
C SER A 887 -30.98 6.85 44.59
N GLN A 888 -30.10 7.67 45.11
CA GLN A 888 -30.24 9.12 44.99
C GLN A 888 -30.08 9.53 43.52
N ASN A 889 -31.01 10.34 43.02
CA ASN A 889 -30.92 10.85 41.66
C ASN A 889 -29.64 11.65 41.44
N TYR A 890 -29.07 11.55 40.24
CA TYR A 890 -27.86 12.28 39.86
C TYR A 890 -28.02 12.89 38.44
N PRO A 891 -27.61 14.18 38.28
CA PRO A 891 -27.18 15.10 39.31
C PRO A 891 -28.33 15.48 40.29
N ASN A 892 -27.97 15.91 41.51
CA ASN A 892 -28.89 16.52 42.46
C ASN A 892 -28.16 17.55 43.31
N PRO A 893 -28.44 18.87 43.21
CA PRO A 893 -29.47 19.47 42.34
C PRO A 893 -29.26 19.26 40.85
N PHE A 894 -30.30 19.34 40.03
CA PHE A 894 -30.26 19.07 38.59
C PHE A 894 -30.92 20.21 37.77
N ASN A 895 -30.54 20.32 36.48
CA ASN A 895 -31.04 21.30 35.52
C ASN A 895 -30.94 20.76 34.07
N PRO A 896 -32.01 20.58 33.30
CA PRO A 896 -33.33 20.21 33.75
C PRO A 896 -33.50 18.71 33.89
N THR A 897 -32.46 17.90 33.62
CA THR A 897 -32.50 16.42 33.57
C THR A 897 -31.77 15.79 34.76
N THR A 898 -32.25 14.62 35.20
CA THR A 898 -31.64 13.81 36.25
C THR A 898 -31.93 12.35 36.03
N THR A 899 -30.99 11.50 36.45
CA THR A 899 -31.07 10.04 36.34
C THR A 899 -31.48 9.46 37.69
N ILE A 900 -32.41 8.48 37.67
CA ILE A 900 -32.90 7.76 38.85
C ILE A 900 -32.60 6.28 38.63
N GLU A 901 -31.93 5.65 39.58
CA GLU A 901 -31.54 4.23 39.54
C GLU A 901 -32.27 3.46 40.64
N TYR A 902 -32.75 2.23 40.35
CA TYR A 902 -33.32 1.32 41.30
C TYR A 902 -33.09 -0.15 40.91
N THR A 903 -33.21 -1.08 41.91
CA THR A 903 -33.06 -2.52 41.72
C THR A 903 -34.30 -3.30 42.13
N ILE A 904 -34.58 -4.39 41.41
CA ILE A 904 -35.60 -5.40 41.72
C ILE A 904 -34.89 -6.73 41.91
N PRO A 905 -34.97 -7.37 43.11
CA PRO A 905 -34.26 -8.61 43.39
C PRO A 905 -34.89 -9.82 42.74
N GLY A 906 -34.06 -10.86 42.52
CA GLY A 906 -34.53 -12.20 42.20
C GLY A 906 -34.65 -13.04 43.48
N PHE A 907 -35.73 -13.81 43.63
CA PHE A 907 -35.88 -14.71 44.75
C PHE A 907 -35.37 -16.11 44.46
N GLU A 908 -34.61 -16.71 45.37
CA GLU A 908 -33.94 -18.02 45.26
C GLU A 908 -34.84 -19.24 45.05
N SER A 909 -36.15 -19.12 45.01
CA SER A 909 -37.01 -20.26 44.79
C SER A 909 -38.16 -19.98 43.81
N GLY A 910 -37.93 -20.33 42.56
CA GLY A 910 -38.94 -20.68 41.55
C GLY A 910 -39.82 -19.52 41.05
N ILE A 911 -39.46 -18.96 39.92
CA ILE A 911 -40.35 -18.38 38.91
C ILE A 911 -41.36 -17.32 39.44
N LYS A 912 -40.89 -16.13 39.79
CA LYS A 912 -41.66 -14.92 39.53
C LYS A 912 -41.04 -14.17 38.35
N ASN A 913 -41.64 -14.31 37.20
CA ASN A 913 -41.13 -13.74 35.95
C ASN A 913 -41.19 -12.21 35.85
N SER A 914 -41.92 -11.53 36.74
CA SER A 914 -42.03 -10.06 36.77
C SER A 914 -42.86 -9.57 37.97
N GLU A 915 -42.51 -8.41 38.50
CA GLU A 915 -43.26 -7.73 39.58
C GLU A 915 -43.82 -6.40 39.11
N PHE A 916 -44.95 -5.95 39.69
CA PHE A 916 -45.55 -4.68 39.32
C PHE A 916 -44.82 -3.53 40.03
N VAL A 917 -44.20 -2.65 39.22
CA VAL A 917 -43.34 -1.57 39.66
C VAL A 917 -43.97 -0.23 39.30
N SER A 918 -43.99 0.70 40.25
CA SER A 918 -44.35 2.09 39.98
C SER A 918 -43.27 3.04 40.51
N LEU A 919 -42.82 3.97 39.65
CA LEU A 919 -41.94 5.06 40.01
C LEU A 919 -42.65 6.38 39.69
N ILE A 920 -43.01 7.15 40.73
CA ILE A 920 -43.88 8.34 40.61
C ILE A 920 -43.15 9.52 41.22
N ILE A 921 -43.23 10.67 40.56
CA ILE A 921 -42.70 11.95 41.06
C ILE A 921 -43.85 12.79 41.68
N TYR A 922 -43.54 13.38 42.80
CA TYR A 922 -44.44 14.26 43.55
C TYR A 922 -43.80 15.66 43.80
N ASP A 923 -44.63 16.66 43.87
CA ASP A 923 -44.20 17.99 44.36
C ASP A 923 -44.16 18.03 45.91
N ILE A 924 -43.75 19.20 46.46
CA ILE A 924 -43.63 19.39 47.91
C ILE A 924 -44.97 19.27 48.63
N LEU A 925 -46.10 19.39 47.95
CA LEU A 925 -47.47 19.25 48.53
C LEU A 925 -47.98 17.82 48.38
N GLY A 926 -47.15 16.88 47.89
CA GLY A 926 -47.55 15.49 47.69
C GLY A 926 -48.45 15.26 46.47
N ARG A 927 -48.60 16.22 45.58
CA ARG A 927 -49.35 16.04 44.33
C ARG A 927 -48.52 15.34 43.33
N LYS A 928 -49.10 14.36 42.63
CA LYS A 928 -48.43 13.62 41.55
C LYS A 928 -48.09 14.53 40.40
N VAL A 929 -46.81 14.54 40.01
CA VAL A 929 -46.25 15.39 38.96
C VAL A 929 -45.97 14.58 37.69
N ALA A 930 -45.37 13.42 37.83
CA ALA A 930 -45.07 12.50 36.71
C ALA A 930 -45.08 11.04 37.15
N THR A 931 -45.36 10.14 36.21
CA THR A 931 -45.16 8.72 36.38
C THR A 931 -44.09 8.27 35.41
N LEU A 932 -42.94 7.79 35.91
CA LEU A 932 -41.84 7.31 35.11
C LEU A 932 -41.99 5.85 34.78
N VAL A 933 -42.47 5.05 35.72
CA VAL A 933 -42.73 3.60 35.55
C VAL A 933 -44.11 3.26 36.14
N ASN A 934 -44.85 2.38 35.48
CA ASN A 934 -46.10 1.81 35.97
C ASN A 934 -46.42 0.54 35.20
N SER A 935 -45.59 -0.49 35.38
CA SER A 935 -45.66 -1.75 34.61
C SER A 935 -45.02 -2.90 35.35
N LYS A 936 -45.26 -4.13 34.87
CA LYS A 936 -44.53 -5.31 35.34
C LYS A 936 -43.10 -5.31 34.82
N GLN A 937 -42.14 -5.47 35.71
CA GLN A 937 -40.70 -5.54 35.39
C GLN A 937 -40.10 -6.85 35.95
N LYS A 938 -39.08 -7.36 35.24
CA LYS A 938 -38.32 -8.55 35.68
C LYS A 938 -37.31 -8.16 36.78
N PRO A 939 -36.78 -9.13 37.58
CA PRO A 939 -35.61 -8.86 38.41
C PRO A 939 -34.46 -8.24 37.60
N GLY A 940 -33.78 -7.25 38.19
CA GLY A 940 -32.71 -6.53 37.50
C GLY A 940 -32.51 -5.13 38.06
N LYS A 941 -31.54 -4.45 37.49
CA LYS A 941 -31.20 -3.04 37.75
C LYS A 941 -31.78 -2.16 36.66
N TYR A 942 -32.43 -1.05 37.07
CA TYR A 942 -33.12 -0.12 36.17
C TYR A 942 -32.59 1.29 36.36
N ILE A 943 -32.40 2.00 35.24
CA ILE A 943 -31.92 3.39 35.19
C ILE A 943 -32.88 4.18 34.32
N LEU A 944 -33.35 5.33 34.79
CA LEU A 944 -34.31 6.19 34.09
C LEU A 944 -33.89 7.64 34.15
N GLU A 945 -34.00 8.35 33.04
CA GLU A 945 -33.84 9.77 32.99
C GLU A 945 -35.19 10.48 33.16
N TRP A 946 -35.21 11.56 33.97
CA TRP A 946 -36.35 12.46 34.10
C TRP A 946 -35.96 13.85 33.63
N ASN A 947 -36.62 14.33 32.60
CA ASN A 947 -36.51 15.69 32.09
C ASN A 947 -37.62 16.55 32.72
N ALA A 948 -37.21 17.46 33.60
CA ALA A 948 -38.07 18.36 34.34
C ALA A 948 -38.20 19.76 33.71
N SER A 949 -37.87 19.93 32.41
CA SER A 949 -37.90 21.22 31.70
C SER A 949 -39.25 21.95 31.79
N LYS A 950 -40.35 21.20 31.95
CA LYS A 950 -41.73 21.73 32.05
C LYS A 950 -42.18 22.10 33.48
N TYR A 951 -41.33 21.85 34.51
CA TYR A 951 -41.66 22.07 35.90
C TYR A 951 -40.83 23.20 36.51
N SER A 952 -41.37 23.86 37.58
CA SER A 952 -40.69 24.99 38.21
C SER A 952 -39.53 24.51 39.10
N SER A 953 -38.50 25.37 39.29
CA SER A 953 -37.46 25.14 40.29
C SER A 953 -38.08 24.86 41.66
N GLY A 954 -37.55 23.89 42.40
CA GLY A 954 -38.09 23.50 43.69
C GLY A 954 -37.71 22.08 44.11
N ILE A 955 -38.27 21.68 45.25
CA ILE A 955 -38.08 20.32 45.81
C ILE A 955 -39.17 19.42 45.27
N TYR A 956 -38.72 18.24 44.80
CA TYR A 956 -39.57 17.13 44.36
C TYR A 956 -39.18 15.87 45.10
N PHE A 957 -40.13 14.93 45.15
CA PHE A 957 -39.91 13.60 45.70
C PHE A 957 -40.21 12.56 44.64
N TYR A 958 -39.43 11.49 44.58
CA TYR A 958 -39.73 10.31 43.75
C TYR A 958 -39.88 9.12 44.65
N LYS A 959 -40.94 8.33 44.37
CA LYS A 959 -41.35 7.19 45.16
C LYS A 959 -41.36 5.95 44.26
N LEU A 960 -40.56 4.94 44.65
CA LEU A 960 -40.60 3.59 44.10
C LEU A 960 -41.50 2.72 44.93
N SER A 961 -42.38 1.96 44.29
CA SER A 961 -43.17 0.91 44.90
C SER A 961 -43.07 -0.34 44.05
N ALA A 962 -42.60 -1.45 44.64
CA ALA A 962 -42.44 -2.77 44.01
C ALA A 962 -42.76 -3.86 45.00
N GLY A 963 -43.91 -4.53 44.84
CA GLY A 963 -44.43 -5.45 45.84
C GLY A 963 -44.69 -4.75 47.20
N GLU A 964 -44.08 -5.27 48.25
CA GLU A 964 -44.16 -4.68 49.62
C GLU A 964 -43.07 -3.58 49.80
N TYR A 965 -42.13 -3.43 48.92
CA TYR A 965 -41.08 -2.44 49.02
C TYR A 965 -41.54 -1.05 48.59
N ILE A 966 -41.38 -0.09 49.50
CA ILE A 966 -41.67 1.34 49.22
C ILE A 966 -40.53 2.19 49.72
N GLN A 967 -39.92 2.97 48.84
CA GLN A 967 -38.89 3.95 49.18
C GLN A 967 -39.17 5.28 48.50
N THR A 968 -38.91 6.37 49.23
CA THR A 968 -39.04 7.74 48.70
C THR A 968 -37.77 8.51 48.93
N ARG A 969 -37.32 9.26 47.90
CA ARG A 969 -36.15 10.14 47.95
C ARG A 969 -36.52 11.57 47.52
N LYS A 970 -35.70 12.50 47.97
CA LYS A 970 -35.83 13.95 47.67
C LYS A 970 -34.86 14.32 46.54
N MET A 971 -35.32 15.19 45.67
CA MET A 971 -34.48 15.80 44.62
C MET A 971 -34.77 17.31 44.49
N THR A 972 -33.79 18.07 43.97
CA THR A 972 -33.91 19.53 43.87
C THR A 972 -33.68 19.93 42.42
N LEU A 973 -34.70 20.52 41.80
CA LEU A 973 -34.60 21.13 40.47
C LEU A 973 -34.18 22.60 40.60
N ILE A 974 -33.12 23.00 39.89
CA ILE A 974 -32.64 24.38 39.78
C ILE A 974 -32.62 24.72 38.29
N LYS A 975 -33.37 25.73 37.89
CA LYS A 975 -33.35 26.28 36.54
C LYS A 975 -32.51 27.54 36.50
#